data_d9d2eb93d07b469c565c4059092b09ab
#
_entry.id   d9d2eb93d07b469c565c4059092b09ab
#
_cell.length_a   1.000
_cell.length_b   1.000
_cell.length_c   1.000
_cell.angle_alpha   90.00
_cell.angle_beta   90.00
_cell.angle_gamma   90.00
#
_symmetry.space_group_name_H-M   'P 1'
#
loop_
_entity.id
_entity.type
_entity.pdbx_description
1 polymer ?
#
loop_
_entity_poly.entity_id
_entity_poly.type
_entity_poly.pdbx_seq_one_letter_code
_entity_poly.pdbx_strand_id
1 'polypeptide(L)'
;MARDLKYTRNIGIAAHIDAGKTTCTERILFYTGVSHKIGEVHDGAATMDWMEQEQERGITITSAATTCEWVFPKENAEPTADAKGYHFNIIDTPGHVDFTVEVNRSLRVLDGLVFLFSAVDGVEPQSETNWRLADNYKVPRIGFVNKMDRQGSNFLGVCQQVREMLGSNAVPIVINIGDEENFKGIVDLVKNRAIVWHDETQGATFDVIEIPEELKAEAKKYRALLIEEVASYDENLLEKFMEDEDSITEDEVHAALRAAVMDMSIIPMVCGSAFKNKGVQFLLDAVCRYLPSPVDKEGVIGINPNTDKEELRKPSVKEPFAALAFKIATDPFVGRLAFFRAYSGRLDAGSYILNTRSGKKERISRIYQMHANKQNAIDYIEAGDIGAGVGFKDIRTGDTLCNEKFPIVLESMNFPDPVIGIAVEPKTKADVDKLGMALSKLAEEDPTFTAKTDEASGQTIISGMGELHLEIIVDRLRREFKVEVNEGQPQVEYKEAITGKAEHREVYKKQSGGRGKFADIKFIMEPVGEGETGLVFINSIKGGNVPKEFIPSIEKGFKMAMKNGPLAGFEMDSMKITLYDGSFHAVDSDALSFELAAKMGYKVAAKAAKAVILEPIMKIDVVTPEINMGDIVGDLNRRRGQVTAMDDRAGAKVVKATVPLSEMFGYVTTLRTLSSGRATSSMEFSHYEATPTNIAEEVIAKAKG
;
A
#
# COMPACT_ATOMS: atom_id res chain seq x y z
N MET A 1 -14.22 20.19 -24.44
CA MET A 1 -12.87 19.98 -25.01
C MET A 1 -12.20 18.89 -24.21
N ALA A 2 -11.42 18.01 -24.84
CA ALA A 2 -10.62 17.03 -24.11
C ALA A 2 -9.65 17.76 -23.18
N ARG A 3 -9.50 17.29 -21.92
CA ARG A 3 -8.61 17.90 -20.95
C ARG A 3 -7.15 17.71 -21.41
N ASP A 4 -6.32 18.74 -21.25
CA ASP A 4 -4.89 18.61 -21.48
C ASP A 4 -4.24 17.92 -20.26
N LEU A 5 -3.79 16.67 -20.45
CA LEU A 5 -3.21 15.84 -19.40
C LEU A 5 -1.94 16.44 -18.76
N LYS A 6 -1.29 17.39 -19.42
CA LYS A 6 -0.15 18.14 -18.86
C LYS A 6 -0.51 18.86 -17.55
N TYR A 7 -1.78 19.26 -17.41
CA TYR A 7 -2.29 19.94 -16.23
C TYR A 7 -3.07 19.00 -15.29
N THR A 8 -2.89 17.69 -15.41
CA THR A 8 -3.44 16.71 -14.47
C THR A 8 -2.37 16.28 -13.47
N ARG A 9 -2.75 16.10 -12.20
CA ARG A 9 -1.90 15.60 -11.13
C ARG A 9 -2.63 14.49 -10.37
N ASN A 10 -2.12 13.27 -10.47
CA ASN A 10 -2.59 12.13 -9.67
C ASN A 10 -1.64 11.97 -8.49
N ILE A 11 -2.02 12.50 -7.34
CA ILE A 11 -1.16 12.59 -6.17
C ILE A 11 -1.72 11.81 -4.99
N GLY A 12 -0.82 11.23 -4.21
CA GLY A 12 -1.12 10.69 -2.90
C GLY A 12 -0.72 11.66 -1.80
N ILE A 13 -1.38 11.55 -0.66
CA ILE A 13 -0.94 12.21 0.56
C ILE A 13 -0.64 11.10 1.57
N ALA A 14 0.63 10.95 1.95
CA ALA A 14 1.10 9.97 2.91
C ALA A 14 1.73 10.65 4.13
N ALA A 15 1.60 10.03 5.27
CA ALA A 15 2.13 10.55 6.53
C ALA A 15 2.23 9.42 7.56
N HIS A 16 2.99 9.64 8.64
CA HIS A 16 2.80 8.87 9.85
C HIS A 16 1.52 9.31 10.60
N ILE A 17 1.11 8.53 11.59
CA ILE A 17 -0.02 8.86 12.46
C ILE A 17 0.23 10.22 13.13
N ASP A 18 -0.82 11.03 13.24
CA ASP A 18 -0.77 12.36 13.85
C ASP A 18 0.11 13.41 13.17
N ALA A 19 0.71 13.17 11.99
CA ALA A 19 1.42 14.23 11.24
C ALA A 19 0.49 15.36 10.74
N GLY A 20 -0.81 15.18 10.87
CA GLY A 20 -1.82 16.14 10.44
C GLY A 20 -2.26 15.97 8.98
N LYS A 21 -2.21 14.73 8.47
CA LYS A 21 -2.60 14.38 7.11
C LYS A 21 -4.03 14.84 6.78
N THR A 22 -5.01 14.38 7.54
CA THR A 22 -6.43 14.76 7.33
C THR A 22 -6.64 16.26 7.39
N THR A 23 -6.01 16.96 8.37
CA THR A 23 -6.07 18.43 8.45
C THR A 23 -5.51 19.08 7.18
N CYS A 24 -4.38 18.60 6.66
CA CYS A 24 -3.79 19.13 5.44
C CYS A 24 -4.71 18.90 4.21
N THR A 25 -5.27 17.71 4.09
CA THR A 25 -6.20 17.36 3.00
C THR A 25 -7.46 18.21 3.06
N GLU A 26 -8.05 18.41 4.24
CA GLU A 26 -9.22 19.31 4.41
C GLU A 26 -8.91 20.75 4.02
N ARG A 27 -7.70 21.26 4.29
CA ARG A 27 -7.27 22.59 3.83
C ARG A 27 -7.10 22.68 2.33
N ILE A 28 -6.58 21.61 1.70
CA ILE A 28 -6.53 21.52 0.23
C ILE A 28 -7.95 21.60 -0.36
N LEU A 29 -8.89 20.83 0.19
CA LEU A 29 -10.29 20.85 -0.26
C LEU A 29 -10.96 22.22 -0.07
N PHE A 30 -10.65 22.91 1.00
CA PHE A 30 -11.14 24.25 1.26
C PHE A 30 -10.59 25.27 0.25
N TYR A 31 -9.26 25.32 0.02
CA TYR A 31 -8.65 26.27 -0.90
C TYR A 31 -8.98 26.01 -2.37
N THR A 32 -9.31 24.77 -2.71
CA THR A 32 -9.76 24.39 -4.06
C THR A 32 -11.27 24.55 -4.27
N GLY A 33 -12.01 25.01 -3.23
CA GLY A 33 -13.45 25.28 -3.31
C GLY A 33 -14.35 24.04 -3.32
N VAL A 34 -13.79 22.85 -3.05
CA VAL A 34 -14.58 21.60 -2.93
C VAL A 34 -15.38 21.59 -1.64
N SER A 35 -14.79 22.11 -0.55
CA SER A 35 -15.49 22.32 0.72
C SER A 35 -15.69 23.80 0.99
N HIS A 36 -16.88 24.18 1.45
CA HIS A 36 -17.20 25.55 1.87
C HIS A 36 -16.90 25.83 3.34
N LYS A 37 -16.58 24.81 4.10
CA LYS A 37 -16.20 24.91 5.51
C LYS A 37 -14.91 24.15 5.73
N ILE A 38 -14.07 24.66 6.61
CA ILE A 38 -12.91 23.96 7.09
C ILE A 38 -13.40 22.84 8.01
N GLY A 39 -13.21 21.57 7.59
CA GLY A 39 -13.48 20.39 8.42
C GLY A 39 -12.43 20.30 9.53
N GLU A 40 -12.86 20.30 10.79
CA GLU A 40 -11.97 20.04 11.93
C GLU A 40 -12.06 18.55 12.29
N VAL A 41 -10.91 17.89 12.40
CA VAL A 41 -10.82 16.46 12.73
C VAL A 41 -11.39 16.19 14.12
N HIS A 42 -11.11 17.09 15.07
CA HIS A 42 -11.58 16.97 16.47
C HIS A 42 -13.10 17.09 16.62
N ASP A 43 -13.76 17.72 15.66
CA ASP A 43 -15.22 17.88 15.68
C ASP A 43 -15.94 16.79 14.86
N GLY A 44 -15.20 15.81 14.33
CA GLY A 44 -15.76 14.75 13.46
C GLY A 44 -16.34 15.28 12.15
N ALA A 45 -15.90 16.47 11.71
CA ALA A 45 -16.42 17.17 10.53
C ALA A 45 -15.54 16.99 9.27
N ALA A 46 -14.51 16.13 9.32
CA ALA A 46 -13.62 15.88 8.21
C ALA A 46 -14.34 15.16 7.06
N THR A 47 -14.19 15.67 5.84
CA THR A 47 -14.85 15.12 4.64
C THR A 47 -14.18 13.83 4.16
N MET A 48 -12.85 13.72 4.31
CA MET A 48 -12.09 12.57 3.81
C MET A 48 -12.16 11.38 4.74
N ASP A 49 -12.15 11.58 6.05
CA ASP A 49 -12.38 10.53 7.06
C ASP A 49 -13.90 10.37 7.26
N TRP A 50 -14.55 9.69 6.32
CA TRP A 50 -16.01 9.60 6.27
C TRP A 50 -16.59 8.43 7.08
N MET A 51 -15.77 7.45 7.46
CA MET A 51 -16.18 6.34 8.32
C MET A 51 -16.28 6.80 9.78
N GLU A 52 -17.32 6.37 10.50
CA GLU A 52 -17.46 6.67 11.94
C GLU A 52 -16.22 6.23 12.73
N GLN A 53 -15.62 5.09 12.37
CA GLN A 53 -14.41 4.56 13.02
C GLN A 53 -13.17 5.44 12.79
N GLU A 54 -13.04 6.04 11.61
CA GLU A 54 -11.97 6.99 11.30
C GLU A 54 -12.11 8.25 12.16
N GLN A 55 -13.33 8.76 12.26
CA GLN A 55 -13.64 9.96 13.07
C GLN A 55 -13.46 9.73 14.57
N GLU A 56 -13.93 8.59 15.09
CA GLU A 56 -13.80 8.23 16.50
C GLU A 56 -12.35 7.99 16.93
N ARG A 57 -11.55 7.39 16.06
CA ARG A 57 -10.14 7.03 16.34
C ARG A 57 -9.15 8.10 15.93
N GLY A 58 -9.56 9.07 15.09
CA GLY A 58 -8.71 10.11 14.54
C GLY A 58 -7.65 9.58 13.56
N ILE A 59 -7.87 8.41 12.95
CA ILE A 59 -6.95 7.77 12.00
C ILE A 59 -7.66 7.45 10.68
N THR A 60 -6.99 7.64 9.56
CA THR A 60 -7.47 7.15 8.25
C THR A 60 -7.28 5.65 8.16
N ILE A 61 -8.34 4.91 7.87
CA ILE A 61 -8.37 3.45 7.74
C ILE A 61 -8.37 3.06 6.26
N THR A 62 -9.25 3.68 5.48
CA THR A 62 -9.39 3.39 4.06
C THR A 62 -8.93 4.57 3.21
N SER A 63 -8.27 4.29 2.10
CA SER A 63 -7.91 5.33 1.14
C SER A 63 -9.17 5.98 0.56
N ALA A 64 -9.25 7.30 0.58
CA ALA A 64 -10.31 8.07 -0.04
C ALA A 64 -9.76 8.80 -1.26
N ALA A 65 -10.54 8.80 -2.35
CA ALA A 65 -10.20 9.52 -3.57
C ALA A 65 -11.08 10.77 -3.70
N THR A 66 -10.47 11.89 -4.01
CA THR A 66 -11.19 13.13 -4.30
C THR A 66 -10.56 13.86 -5.46
N THR A 67 -11.39 14.64 -6.15
CA THR A 67 -10.96 15.44 -7.30
C THR A 67 -11.17 16.91 -6.98
N CYS A 68 -10.19 17.74 -7.30
CA CYS A 68 -10.27 19.19 -7.14
C CYS A 68 -9.50 19.91 -8.24
N GLU A 69 -9.67 21.23 -8.33
CA GLU A 69 -9.00 22.06 -9.31
C GLU A 69 -8.20 23.16 -8.62
N TRP A 70 -7.02 23.45 -9.15
CA TRP A 70 -6.18 24.54 -8.69
C TRP A 70 -5.70 25.37 -9.87
N VAL A 71 -5.79 26.69 -9.74
CA VAL A 71 -5.31 27.62 -10.77
C VAL A 71 -3.89 28.05 -10.45
N PHE A 72 -2.96 27.86 -11.39
CA PHE A 72 -1.55 28.15 -11.22
C PHE A 72 -0.94 28.62 -12.56
N PRO A 73 0.05 29.58 -12.58
CA PRO A 73 0.61 30.29 -11.44
C PRO A 73 -0.29 31.43 -10.91
N LYS A 74 0.01 31.87 -9.69
CA LYS A 74 -0.63 32.99 -9.01
C LYS A 74 0.40 34.00 -8.51
N GLU A 75 0.02 35.28 -8.52
CA GLU A 75 0.74 36.35 -7.85
C GLU A 75 -0.20 37.03 -6.84
N ASN A 76 0.26 37.22 -5.61
CA ASN A 76 -0.52 37.82 -4.52
C ASN A 76 -1.94 37.21 -4.40
N ALA A 77 -2.03 35.86 -4.45
CA ALA A 77 -3.26 35.09 -4.47
C ALA A 77 -4.15 35.21 -5.73
N GLU A 78 -3.84 36.06 -6.69
CA GLU A 78 -4.59 36.23 -7.94
C GLU A 78 -3.91 35.48 -9.10
N PRO A 79 -4.70 34.83 -10.00
CA PRO A 79 -4.17 34.17 -11.18
C PRO A 79 -3.43 35.13 -12.12
N THR A 80 -2.25 34.71 -12.61
CA THR A 80 -1.52 35.44 -13.65
C THR A 80 -2.18 35.28 -15.02
N ALA A 81 -1.81 36.08 -16.01
CA ALA A 81 -2.39 36.04 -17.36
C ALA A 81 -2.18 34.70 -18.08
N ASP A 82 -1.11 33.98 -17.74
CA ASP A 82 -0.77 32.65 -18.29
C ASP A 82 -1.25 31.50 -17.41
N ALA A 83 -1.98 31.79 -16.32
CA ALA A 83 -2.47 30.79 -15.39
C ALA A 83 -3.36 29.72 -16.07
N LYS A 84 -3.20 28.48 -15.65
CA LYS A 84 -3.97 27.33 -16.11
C LYS A 84 -4.67 26.65 -14.94
N GLY A 85 -5.82 26.06 -15.21
CA GLY A 85 -6.51 25.19 -14.27
C GLY A 85 -5.82 23.82 -14.25
N TYR A 86 -5.30 23.44 -13.10
CA TYR A 86 -4.75 22.10 -12.84
C TYR A 86 -5.83 21.23 -12.22
N HIS A 87 -5.95 20.02 -12.74
CA HIS A 87 -6.88 19.03 -12.23
C HIS A 87 -6.14 18.04 -11.34
N PHE A 88 -6.55 17.95 -10.09
CA PHE A 88 -5.95 17.05 -9.11
C PHE A 88 -6.88 15.88 -8.82
N ASN A 89 -6.35 14.68 -8.91
CA ASN A 89 -6.92 13.49 -8.29
C ASN A 89 -6.07 13.18 -7.07
N ILE A 90 -6.63 13.34 -5.89
CA ILE A 90 -5.93 13.15 -4.61
C ILE A 90 -6.41 11.84 -4.01
N ILE A 91 -5.46 10.98 -3.66
CA ILE A 91 -5.73 9.76 -2.88
C ILE A 91 -5.13 9.96 -1.49
N ASP A 92 -6.00 10.03 -0.50
CA ASP A 92 -5.59 10.07 0.91
C ASP A 92 -5.30 8.66 1.39
N THR A 93 -4.08 8.40 1.91
CA THR A 93 -3.63 7.06 2.28
C THR A 93 -3.60 6.89 3.81
N PRO A 94 -3.89 5.68 4.34
CA PRO A 94 -3.72 5.40 5.75
C PRO A 94 -2.28 5.61 6.22
N GLY A 95 -2.13 5.97 7.50
CA GLY A 95 -0.81 6.10 8.13
C GLY A 95 -0.40 4.87 8.96
N HIS A 96 -1.34 3.98 9.31
CA HIS A 96 -1.10 2.85 10.20
C HIS A 96 -0.56 1.62 9.46
N VAL A 97 0.37 0.90 10.08
CA VAL A 97 1.04 -0.26 9.47
C VAL A 97 0.10 -1.42 9.12
N ASP A 98 -0.96 -1.64 9.88
CA ASP A 98 -1.96 -2.68 9.59
C ASP A 98 -2.69 -2.44 8.25
N PHE A 99 -2.64 -1.19 7.75
CA PHE A 99 -3.24 -0.76 6.48
C PHE A 99 -2.20 -0.47 5.38
N THR A 100 -0.98 -0.96 5.53
CA THR A 100 0.10 -0.81 4.54
C THR A 100 -0.32 -1.27 3.14
N VAL A 101 -1.23 -2.22 3.05
CA VAL A 101 -1.81 -2.69 1.78
C VAL A 101 -2.63 -1.59 1.08
N GLU A 102 -3.36 -0.77 1.83
CA GLU A 102 -4.06 0.39 1.26
C GLU A 102 -3.08 1.41 0.68
N VAL A 103 -1.96 1.66 1.40
CA VAL A 103 -0.87 2.51 0.91
C VAL A 103 -0.27 1.95 -0.37
N ASN A 104 0.04 0.65 -0.38
CA ASN A 104 0.61 -0.06 -1.51
C ASN A 104 -0.28 0.02 -2.76
N ARG A 105 -1.59 -0.23 -2.61
CA ARG A 105 -2.58 -0.10 -3.69
C ARG A 105 -2.62 1.32 -4.26
N SER A 106 -2.60 2.30 -3.39
CA SER A 106 -2.65 3.71 -3.77
C SER A 106 -1.39 4.13 -4.52
N LEU A 107 -0.20 3.82 -3.99
CA LEU A 107 1.08 4.16 -4.62
C LEU A 107 1.23 3.61 -6.04
N ARG A 108 0.66 2.44 -6.33
CA ARG A 108 0.69 1.81 -7.66
C ARG A 108 0.02 2.67 -8.73
N VAL A 109 -0.96 3.47 -8.37
CA VAL A 109 -1.77 4.25 -9.31
C VAL A 109 -1.47 5.76 -9.27
N LEU A 110 -0.51 6.19 -8.47
CA LEU A 110 -0.13 7.60 -8.34
C LEU A 110 0.98 7.98 -9.32
N ASP A 111 1.00 9.25 -9.68
CA ASP A 111 2.12 9.85 -10.43
C ASP A 111 3.09 10.54 -9.50
N GLY A 112 2.62 11.14 -8.43
CA GLY A 112 3.43 11.84 -7.45
C GLY A 112 2.89 11.69 -6.03
N LEU A 113 3.68 12.05 -5.03
CA LEU A 113 3.37 11.91 -3.62
C LEU A 113 3.70 13.20 -2.86
N VAL A 114 2.79 13.61 -1.99
CA VAL A 114 3.08 14.58 -0.93
C VAL A 114 3.28 13.79 0.36
N PHE A 115 4.48 13.88 0.92
CA PHE A 115 4.80 13.18 2.17
C PHE A 115 4.86 14.18 3.33
N LEU A 116 3.97 14.01 4.32
CA LEU A 116 3.90 14.89 5.47
C LEU A 116 4.77 14.36 6.61
N PHE A 117 5.54 15.26 7.19
CA PHE A 117 6.29 15.07 8.42
C PHE A 117 5.76 16.02 9.50
N SER A 118 5.87 15.64 10.76
CA SER A 118 5.66 16.57 11.87
C SER A 118 6.95 17.37 12.13
N ALA A 119 6.83 18.68 12.29
CA ALA A 119 7.98 19.53 12.62
C ALA A 119 8.57 19.22 14.02
N VAL A 120 7.80 18.56 14.88
CA VAL A 120 8.20 18.18 16.24
C VAL A 120 8.71 16.75 16.28
N ASP A 121 7.94 15.82 15.69
CA ASP A 121 8.22 14.38 15.77
C ASP A 121 9.24 13.92 14.73
N GLY A 122 9.33 14.64 13.59
CA GLY A 122 10.26 14.37 12.49
C GLY A 122 9.96 13.09 11.73
N VAL A 123 11.00 12.31 11.42
CA VAL A 123 10.89 11.00 10.74
C VAL A 123 10.56 9.93 11.77
N GLU A 124 9.43 9.26 11.62
CA GLU A 124 8.94 8.17 12.44
C GLU A 124 9.14 6.80 11.77
N PRO A 125 9.16 5.66 12.50
CA PRO A 125 9.31 4.33 11.90
C PRO A 125 8.27 4.05 10.81
N GLN A 126 7.04 4.52 10.98
CA GLN A 126 6.00 4.42 9.94
C GLN A 126 6.32 5.25 8.70
N SER A 127 7.04 6.37 8.88
CA SER A 127 7.53 7.17 7.76
C SER A 127 8.51 6.37 6.91
N GLU A 128 9.44 5.63 7.54
CA GLU A 128 10.40 4.78 6.82
C GLU A 128 9.70 3.70 5.99
N THR A 129 8.69 3.03 6.56
CA THR A 129 7.94 1.98 5.84
C THR A 129 7.23 2.55 4.61
N ASN A 130 6.48 3.64 4.77
CA ASN A 130 5.75 4.26 3.67
C ASN A 130 6.70 4.88 2.62
N TRP A 131 7.84 5.41 3.07
CA TRP A 131 8.87 5.96 2.18
C TRP A 131 9.50 4.87 1.31
N ARG A 132 9.89 3.74 1.90
CA ARG A 132 10.44 2.59 1.18
C ARG A 132 9.43 2.03 0.16
N LEU A 133 8.14 1.97 0.50
CA LEU A 133 7.11 1.59 -0.47
C LEU A 133 7.05 2.56 -1.65
N ALA A 134 7.13 3.86 -1.39
CA ALA A 134 7.17 4.86 -2.45
C ALA A 134 8.43 4.74 -3.34
N ASP A 135 9.59 4.34 -2.76
CA ASP A 135 10.81 4.03 -3.51
C ASP A 135 10.62 2.81 -4.43
N ASN A 136 10.00 1.74 -3.92
CA ASN A 136 9.72 0.53 -4.69
C ASN A 136 8.89 0.82 -5.94
N TYR A 137 7.92 1.73 -5.84
CA TYR A 137 7.10 2.18 -6.98
C TYR A 137 7.69 3.35 -7.77
N LYS A 138 8.87 3.82 -7.40
CA LYS A 138 9.55 4.96 -8.04
C LYS A 138 8.63 6.18 -8.17
N VAL A 139 7.96 6.55 -7.07
CA VAL A 139 7.03 7.68 -7.05
C VAL A 139 7.77 8.97 -6.67
N PRO A 140 7.87 9.95 -7.57
CA PRO A 140 8.40 11.28 -7.28
C PRO A 140 7.61 11.96 -6.15
N ARG A 141 8.30 12.70 -5.27
CA ARG A 141 7.64 13.23 -4.07
C ARG A 141 8.13 14.60 -3.64
N ILE A 142 7.28 15.26 -2.86
CA ILE A 142 7.57 16.50 -2.14
C ILE A 142 7.37 16.23 -0.65
N GLY A 143 8.29 16.69 0.18
CA GLY A 143 8.14 16.64 1.64
C GLY A 143 7.47 17.92 2.15
N PHE A 144 6.44 17.75 2.97
CA PHE A 144 5.77 18.85 3.66
C PHE A 144 5.93 18.69 5.18
N VAL A 145 6.68 19.59 5.80
CA VAL A 145 6.89 19.60 7.25
C VAL A 145 5.77 20.43 7.88
N ASN A 146 4.81 19.75 8.46
CA ASN A 146 3.60 20.30 9.08
C ASN A 146 3.80 20.59 10.57
N LYS A 147 2.86 21.29 11.19
CA LYS A 147 2.85 21.62 12.62
C LYS A 147 3.98 22.60 13.03
N MET A 148 4.36 23.52 12.15
CA MET A 148 5.33 24.56 12.47
C MET A 148 4.90 25.49 13.62
N ASP A 149 3.62 25.46 13.98
CA ASP A 149 3.00 26.19 15.09
C ASP A 149 3.18 25.53 16.46
N ARG A 150 3.72 24.32 16.52
CA ARG A 150 3.89 23.57 17.78
C ARG A 150 5.23 23.84 18.42
N GLN A 151 5.25 23.79 19.76
CA GLN A 151 6.48 23.94 20.54
C GLN A 151 7.49 22.84 20.19
N GLY A 152 8.75 23.24 19.98
CA GLY A 152 9.82 22.33 19.54
C GLY A 152 9.86 22.07 18.03
N SER A 153 9.08 22.83 17.23
CA SER A 153 9.12 22.69 15.77
C SER A 153 10.50 23.04 15.20
N ASN A 154 11.01 22.18 14.29
CA ASN A 154 12.32 22.35 13.66
C ASN A 154 12.31 21.83 12.22
N PHE A 155 12.03 22.73 11.26
CA PHE A 155 11.96 22.39 9.85
C PHE A 155 13.28 21.83 9.28
N LEU A 156 14.36 22.53 9.49
CA LEU A 156 15.67 22.16 8.95
C LEU A 156 16.20 20.86 9.61
N GLY A 157 15.90 20.65 10.89
CA GLY A 157 16.21 19.40 11.58
C GLY A 157 15.48 18.20 10.96
N VAL A 158 14.21 18.38 10.55
CA VAL A 158 13.47 17.32 9.84
C VAL A 158 14.07 17.06 8.46
N CYS A 159 14.47 18.08 7.71
CA CYS A 159 15.17 17.87 6.43
C CYS A 159 16.46 17.04 6.62
N GLN A 160 17.21 17.32 7.67
CA GLN A 160 18.41 16.55 8.01
C GLN A 160 18.07 15.09 8.36
N GLN A 161 17.03 14.86 9.16
CA GLN A 161 16.56 13.49 9.47
C GLN A 161 16.15 12.71 8.22
N VAL A 162 15.49 13.35 7.26
CA VAL A 162 15.14 12.70 5.97
C VAL A 162 16.39 12.27 5.22
N ARG A 163 17.45 13.10 5.23
CA ARG A 163 18.74 12.75 4.60
C ARG A 163 19.42 11.56 5.33
N GLU A 164 19.47 11.58 6.65
CA GLU A 164 20.20 10.61 7.45
C GLU A 164 19.46 9.28 7.60
N MET A 165 18.14 9.33 7.86
CA MET A 165 17.35 8.14 8.18
C MET A 165 16.71 7.50 6.94
N LEU A 166 16.28 8.31 5.95
CA LEU A 166 15.63 7.82 4.74
C LEU A 166 16.59 7.75 3.55
N GLY A 167 17.85 8.19 3.70
CA GLY A 167 18.86 8.14 2.66
C GLY A 167 18.52 8.94 1.40
N SER A 168 17.65 9.94 1.52
CA SER A 168 17.13 10.72 0.38
C SER A 168 17.61 12.16 0.44
N ASN A 169 17.94 12.75 -0.71
CA ASN A 169 18.43 14.11 -0.78
C ASN A 169 17.29 15.12 -0.59
N ALA A 170 16.95 15.40 0.66
CA ALA A 170 15.94 16.37 1.07
C ALA A 170 16.50 17.78 0.99
N VAL A 171 16.02 18.58 0.05
CA VAL A 171 16.51 19.95 -0.19
C VAL A 171 15.42 20.96 0.18
N PRO A 172 15.64 21.83 1.17
CA PRO A 172 14.69 22.87 1.48
C PRO A 172 14.62 23.90 0.34
N ILE A 173 13.41 24.11 -0.18
CA ILE A 173 13.10 25.16 -1.17
C ILE A 173 12.49 26.39 -0.51
N VAL A 174 12.27 26.32 0.78
CA VAL A 174 11.84 27.43 1.63
C VAL A 174 12.62 27.41 2.94
N ILE A 175 12.59 28.52 3.69
CA ILE A 175 12.89 28.54 5.13
C ILE A 175 11.72 29.19 5.86
N ASN A 176 11.52 28.87 7.13
CA ASN A 176 10.42 29.41 7.92
C ASN A 176 10.67 30.84 8.40
N ILE A 177 9.61 31.63 8.51
CA ILE A 177 9.59 32.95 9.16
C ILE A 177 8.97 32.80 10.54
N GLY A 178 9.82 32.77 11.56
CA GLY A 178 9.42 32.41 12.92
C GLY A 178 9.14 30.91 13.06
N ASP A 179 8.97 30.47 14.28
CA ASP A 179 8.69 29.11 14.68
C ASP A 179 7.69 29.10 15.84
N GLU A 180 7.14 27.96 16.14
CA GLU A 180 6.15 27.78 17.19
C GLU A 180 4.97 28.78 17.07
N GLU A 181 4.61 29.44 18.15
CA GLU A 181 3.54 30.46 18.16
C GLU A 181 3.84 31.66 17.26
N ASN A 182 5.12 31.89 16.92
CA ASN A 182 5.57 33.00 16.07
C ASN A 182 5.67 32.61 14.59
N PHE A 183 5.27 31.40 14.19
CA PHE A 183 5.28 31.02 12.80
C PHE A 183 4.30 31.86 11.98
N LYS A 184 4.84 32.72 11.08
CA LYS A 184 4.05 33.67 10.28
C LYS A 184 4.02 33.36 8.80
N GLY A 185 5.08 32.72 8.29
CA GLY A 185 5.23 32.53 6.87
C GLY A 185 6.50 31.77 6.47
N ILE A 186 6.86 31.90 5.22
CA ILE A 186 8.05 31.28 4.63
C ILE A 186 8.83 32.25 3.77
N VAL A 187 10.11 31.99 3.60
CA VAL A 187 10.92 32.60 2.54
C VAL A 187 11.03 31.60 1.40
N ASP A 188 10.55 31.96 0.22
CA ASP A 188 10.71 31.22 -1.02
C ASP A 188 12.15 31.43 -1.53
N LEU A 189 12.98 30.40 -1.45
CA LEU A 189 14.39 30.46 -1.82
C LEU A 189 14.61 30.52 -3.32
N VAL A 190 13.68 30.05 -4.13
CA VAL A 190 13.80 30.11 -5.59
C VAL A 190 13.50 31.51 -6.07
N LYS A 191 12.42 32.12 -5.60
CA LYS A 191 12.02 33.50 -5.97
C LYS A 191 12.63 34.56 -5.12
N ASN A 192 13.41 34.20 -4.11
CA ASN A 192 14.12 35.12 -3.18
C ASN A 192 13.20 36.19 -2.58
N ARG A 193 12.04 35.75 -2.06
CA ARG A 193 10.99 36.60 -1.47
C ARG A 193 10.33 35.92 -0.26
N ALA A 194 9.70 36.72 0.60
CA ALA A 194 8.98 36.21 1.75
C ALA A 194 7.48 36.23 1.50
N ILE A 195 6.79 35.23 2.05
CA ILE A 195 5.33 35.04 1.98
C ILE A 195 4.80 34.95 3.41
N VAL A 196 3.86 35.84 3.76
CA VAL A 196 3.25 35.92 5.09
C VAL A 196 1.74 35.81 4.95
N TRP A 197 1.15 34.81 5.63
CA TRP A 197 -0.30 34.56 5.58
C TRP A 197 -1.06 35.37 6.62
N HIS A 198 -2.28 35.79 6.25
CA HIS A 198 -3.17 36.52 7.14
C HIS A 198 -4.10 35.58 7.90
N ASP A 199 -4.06 35.63 9.23
CA ASP A 199 -4.90 34.79 10.11
C ASP A 199 -6.38 35.17 10.00
N GLU A 200 -6.69 36.46 9.78
CA GLU A 200 -8.05 37.01 9.66
C GLU A 200 -8.84 36.43 8.50
N THR A 201 -8.17 36.00 7.44
CA THR A 201 -8.77 35.38 6.24
C THR A 201 -8.67 33.86 6.22
N GLN A 202 -8.36 33.26 7.35
CA GLN A 202 -8.07 31.80 7.43
C GLN A 202 -7.01 31.37 6.41
N GLY A 203 -5.98 32.20 6.22
CA GLY A 203 -4.89 31.96 5.29
C GLY A 203 -5.27 32.04 3.80
N ALA A 204 -6.48 32.47 3.45
CA ALA A 204 -6.88 32.62 2.04
C ALA A 204 -6.10 33.70 1.33
N THR A 205 -5.64 34.74 2.04
CA THR A 205 -4.80 35.81 1.52
C THR A 205 -3.45 35.82 2.19
N PHE A 206 -2.44 36.29 1.45
CA PHE A 206 -1.07 36.41 1.93
C PHE A 206 -0.40 37.63 1.26
N ASP A 207 0.60 38.18 1.93
CA ASP A 207 1.45 39.21 1.38
C ASP A 207 2.77 38.62 0.88
N VAL A 208 3.23 39.12 -0.25
CA VAL A 208 4.58 38.89 -0.75
C VAL A 208 5.41 40.11 -0.39
N ILE A 209 6.42 39.92 0.44
CA ILE A 209 7.26 40.98 0.95
C ILE A 209 8.73 40.67 0.69
N GLU A 210 9.60 41.67 0.86
CA GLU A 210 11.04 41.43 0.90
C GLU A 210 11.42 40.54 2.09
N ILE A 211 12.53 39.80 1.94
CA ILE A 211 13.03 38.93 3.00
C ILE A 211 13.40 39.81 4.21
N PRO A 212 12.88 39.50 5.41
CA PRO A 212 13.24 40.18 6.65
C PRO A 212 14.76 40.22 6.84
N GLU A 213 15.28 41.35 7.32
CA GLU A 213 16.71 41.58 7.42
C GLU A 213 17.46 40.50 8.22
N GLU A 214 16.81 40.02 9.29
CA GLU A 214 17.31 38.93 10.14
C GLU A 214 17.46 37.59 9.43
N LEU A 215 16.70 37.34 8.36
CA LEU A 215 16.70 36.07 7.60
C LEU A 215 17.52 36.16 6.30
N LYS A 216 17.99 37.36 5.87
CA LYS A 216 18.73 37.52 4.60
C LYS A 216 19.99 36.64 4.53
N ALA A 217 20.74 36.55 5.61
CA ALA A 217 21.95 35.74 5.64
C ALA A 217 21.67 34.27 5.55
N GLU A 218 20.63 33.82 6.26
CA GLU A 218 20.18 32.41 6.23
C GLU A 218 19.58 32.06 4.88
N ALA A 219 18.69 32.89 4.34
CA ALA A 219 18.10 32.71 3.02
C ALA A 219 19.18 32.63 1.92
N LYS A 220 20.18 33.49 1.96
CA LYS A 220 21.32 33.45 1.01
C LYS A 220 22.09 32.12 1.12
N LYS A 221 22.36 31.65 2.34
CA LYS A 221 23.04 30.37 2.57
C LYS A 221 22.24 29.20 1.98
N TYR A 222 20.94 29.09 2.29
CA TYR A 222 20.13 27.97 1.82
C TYR A 222 19.79 28.07 0.34
N ARG A 223 19.68 29.28 -0.23
CA ARG A 223 19.57 29.48 -1.67
C ARG A 223 20.82 28.99 -2.40
N ALA A 224 22.00 29.31 -1.94
CA ALA A 224 23.25 28.82 -2.54
C ALA A 224 23.32 27.29 -2.50
N LEU A 225 22.97 26.67 -1.36
CA LEU A 225 22.88 25.22 -1.25
C LEU A 225 21.84 24.61 -2.21
N LEU A 226 20.67 25.23 -2.35
CA LEU A 226 19.66 24.79 -3.32
C LEU A 226 20.19 24.84 -4.75
N ILE A 227 20.83 25.93 -5.14
CA ILE A 227 21.40 26.13 -6.49
C ILE A 227 22.53 25.11 -6.75
N GLU A 228 23.43 24.91 -5.79
CA GLU A 228 24.49 23.91 -5.87
C GLU A 228 23.93 22.49 -6.10
N GLU A 229 22.89 22.10 -5.35
CA GLU A 229 22.24 20.80 -5.51
C GLU A 229 21.58 20.62 -6.87
N VAL A 230 20.84 21.63 -7.36
CA VAL A 230 20.16 21.52 -8.66
C VAL A 230 21.10 21.68 -9.85
N ALA A 231 22.19 22.45 -9.72
CA ALA A 231 23.17 22.64 -10.77
C ALA A 231 23.90 21.36 -11.15
N SER A 232 23.97 20.38 -10.24
CA SER A 232 24.56 19.08 -10.55
C SER A 232 23.77 18.26 -11.59
N TYR A 233 22.53 18.66 -11.89
CA TYR A 233 21.63 17.97 -12.85
C TYR A 233 21.46 18.71 -14.18
N ASP A 234 22.10 19.88 -14.38
CA ASP A 234 22.04 20.65 -15.62
C ASP A 234 23.41 21.28 -15.89
N GLU A 235 24.09 20.86 -16.97
CA GLU A 235 25.43 21.31 -17.32
C GLU A 235 25.50 22.85 -17.52
N ASN A 236 24.47 23.45 -18.15
CA ASN A 236 24.43 24.88 -18.36
C ASN A 236 24.27 25.65 -17.03
N LEU A 237 23.45 25.09 -16.12
CA LEU A 237 23.24 25.68 -14.80
C LEU A 237 24.52 25.56 -13.95
N LEU A 238 25.25 24.44 -14.09
CA LEU A 238 26.51 24.21 -13.41
C LEU A 238 27.59 25.21 -13.90
N GLU A 239 27.69 25.43 -15.21
CA GLU A 239 28.61 26.46 -15.77
C GLU A 239 28.27 27.84 -15.21
N LYS A 240 27.01 28.27 -15.24
CA LYS A 240 26.56 29.54 -14.67
C LYS A 240 26.86 29.66 -13.17
N PHE A 241 26.62 28.61 -12.41
CA PHE A 241 26.90 28.57 -10.97
C PHE A 241 28.39 28.78 -10.68
N MET A 242 29.27 28.23 -11.52
CA MET A 242 30.72 28.37 -11.39
C MET A 242 31.23 29.75 -11.82
N GLU A 243 30.56 30.40 -12.78
CA GLU A 243 30.98 31.69 -13.33
C GLU A 243 30.32 32.89 -12.60
N ASP A 244 28.99 32.86 -12.47
CA ASP A 244 28.19 33.93 -11.86
C ASP A 244 26.85 33.41 -11.39
N GLU A 245 26.73 33.11 -10.09
CA GLU A 245 25.49 32.61 -9.45
C GLU A 245 24.31 33.57 -9.63
N ASP A 246 24.56 34.88 -9.68
CA ASP A 246 23.51 35.88 -9.83
C ASP A 246 22.89 35.90 -11.25
N SER A 247 23.53 35.29 -12.23
CA SER A 247 23.00 35.15 -13.60
C SER A 247 21.94 34.05 -13.75
N ILE A 248 21.75 33.21 -12.72
CA ILE A 248 20.80 32.08 -12.73
C ILE A 248 19.39 32.61 -12.53
N THR A 249 18.53 32.32 -13.49
CA THR A 249 17.11 32.73 -13.47
C THR A 249 16.24 31.79 -12.65
N GLU A 250 15.10 32.29 -12.15
CA GLU A 250 14.09 31.48 -11.45
C GLU A 250 13.61 30.28 -12.30
N ASP A 251 13.39 30.51 -13.59
CA ASP A 251 12.88 29.47 -14.51
C ASP A 251 13.89 28.33 -14.70
N GLU A 252 15.19 28.65 -14.75
CA GLU A 252 16.25 27.64 -14.82
C GLU A 252 16.30 26.80 -13.54
N VAL A 253 16.21 27.42 -12.37
CA VAL A 253 16.16 26.70 -11.08
C VAL A 253 14.91 25.81 -11.01
N HIS A 254 13.76 26.34 -11.42
CA HIS A 254 12.53 25.56 -11.44
C HIS A 254 12.60 24.38 -12.40
N ALA A 255 13.18 24.55 -13.59
CA ALA A 255 13.31 23.49 -14.59
C ALA A 255 14.25 22.37 -14.10
N ALA A 256 15.43 22.75 -13.57
CA ALA A 256 16.40 21.80 -13.03
C ALA A 256 15.85 21.05 -11.79
N LEU A 257 15.19 21.76 -10.88
CA LEU A 257 14.57 21.16 -9.72
C LEU A 257 13.46 20.16 -10.12
N ARG A 258 12.62 20.53 -11.11
CA ARG A 258 11.61 19.61 -11.65
C ARG A 258 12.27 18.35 -12.24
N ALA A 259 13.32 18.48 -13.02
CA ALA A 259 14.04 17.34 -13.61
C ALA A 259 14.60 16.42 -12.52
N ALA A 260 15.23 16.98 -11.48
CA ALA A 260 15.76 16.23 -10.35
C ALA A 260 14.66 15.52 -9.52
N VAL A 261 13.48 16.14 -9.37
CA VAL A 261 12.33 15.52 -8.72
C VAL A 261 11.77 14.35 -9.54
N MET A 262 11.70 14.52 -10.86
CA MET A 262 11.25 13.46 -11.78
C MET A 262 12.17 12.24 -11.74
N ASP A 263 13.45 12.45 -11.58
CA ASP A 263 14.47 11.40 -11.42
C ASP A 263 14.59 10.89 -9.96
N MET A 264 13.85 11.49 -9.03
CA MET A 264 13.89 11.21 -7.57
C MET A 264 15.27 11.51 -6.91
N SER A 265 16.12 12.26 -7.55
CA SER A 265 17.44 12.61 -7.05
C SER A 265 17.38 13.71 -6.00
N ILE A 266 16.36 14.55 -6.04
CA ILE A 266 16.07 15.59 -5.05
C ILE A 266 14.64 15.48 -4.56
N ILE A 267 14.45 15.63 -3.25
CA ILE A 267 13.15 15.76 -2.61
C ILE A 267 12.99 17.22 -2.14
N PRO A 268 12.18 18.03 -2.81
CA PRO A 268 11.92 19.39 -2.35
C PRO A 268 11.19 19.38 -1.01
N MET A 269 11.70 20.12 -0.05
CA MET A 269 11.10 20.22 1.28
C MET A 269 10.46 21.59 1.45
N VAL A 270 9.21 21.59 1.86
CA VAL A 270 8.43 22.79 2.20
C VAL A 270 7.88 22.68 3.61
N CYS A 271 7.54 23.78 4.25
CA CYS A 271 7.00 23.77 5.60
C CYS A 271 5.72 24.59 5.73
N GLY A 272 4.96 24.32 6.79
CA GLY A 272 3.73 25.04 7.07
C GLY A 272 3.04 24.57 8.33
N SER A 273 1.88 25.14 8.59
CA SER A 273 0.93 24.67 9.58
C SER A 273 -0.46 24.57 8.95
N ALA A 274 -0.90 23.35 8.67
CA ALA A 274 -2.25 23.13 8.15
C ALA A 274 -3.31 23.59 9.16
N PHE A 275 -3.06 23.42 10.46
CA PHE A 275 -3.97 23.88 11.52
C PHE A 275 -4.12 25.40 11.54
N LYS A 276 -3.03 26.13 11.35
CA LYS A 276 -3.00 27.62 11.27
C LYS A 276 -3.24 28.15 9.87
N ASN A 277 -3.56 27.28 8.89
CA ASN A 277 -3.87 27.67 7.51
C ASN A 277 -2.71 28.35 6.78
N LYS A 278 -1.45 27.98 7.05
CA LYS A 278 -0.24 28.59 6.50
C LYS A 278 0.58 27.55 5.72
N GLY A 279 1.01 27.91 4.49
CA GLY A 279 1.91 27.09 3.68
C GLY A 279 1.22 26.12 2.71
N VAL A 280 -0.07 25.80 2.87
CA VAL A 280 -0.77 24.80 2.05
C VAL A 280 -0.94 25.26 0.59
N GLN A 281 -1.19 26.54 0.34
CA GLN A 281 -1.28 27.05 -1.04
C GLN A 281 0.09 26.97 -1.74
N PHE A 282 1.19 27.26 -1.03
CA PHE A 282 2.53 27.08 -1.58
C PHE A 282 2.83 25.61 -1.91
N LEU A 283 2.36 24.67 -1.05
CA LEU A 283 2.43 23.26 -1.35
C LEU A 283 1.67 22.90 -2.65
N LEU A 284 0.46 23.42 -2.86
CA LEU A 284 -0.29 23.21 -4.10
C LEU A 284 0.43 23.75 -5.33
N ASP A 285 1.05 24.91 -5.21
CA ASP A 285 1.88 25.51 -6.27
C ASP A 285 3.13 24.63 -6.56
N ALA A 286 3.78 24.09 -5.52
CA ALA A 286 4.90 23.18 -5.66
C ALA A 286 4.48 21.87 -6.34
N VAL A 287 3.30 21.32 -6.00
CA VAL A 287 2.72 20.15 -6.69
C VAL A 287 2.50 20.41 -8.18
N CYS A 288 1.91 21.56 -8.54
CA CYS A 288 1.75 21.95 -9.95
C CYS A 288 3.09 22.03 -10.68
N ARG A 289 4.10 22.57 -10.02
CA ARG A 289 5.39 22.89 -10.62
C ARG A 289 6.30 21.66 -10.74
N TYR A 290 6.40 20.85 -9.69
CA TYR A 290 7.44 19.82 -9.59
C TYR A 290 6.95 18.38 -9.76
N LEU A 291 5.72 18.05 -9.37
CA LEU A 291 5.24 16.68 -9.52
C LEU A 291 4.81 16.37 -10.96
N PRO A 292 4.97 15.11 -11.39
CA PRO A 292 4.66 14.69 -12.75
C PRO A 292 3.16 14.75 -13.07
N SER A 293 2.89 14.99 -14.33
CA SER A 293 1.61 14.71 -14.98
C SER A 293 1.62 13.30 -15.60
N PRO A 294 0.47 12.75 -15.99
CA PRO A 294 0.44 11.46 -16.69
C PRO A 294 1.28 11.41 -17.98
N VAL A 295 1.43 12.54 -18.69
CA VAL A 295 2.21 12.61 -19.94
C VAL A 295 3.72 12.77 -19.73
N ASP A 296 4.17 13.04 -18.53
CA ASP A 296 5.61 13.04 -18.21
C ASP A 296 6.17 11.62 -18.12
N LYS A 297 5.30 10.60 -18.02
CA LYS A 297 5.67 9.18 -18.08
C LYS A 297 5.48 8.66 -19.52
N GLU A 298 6.38 7.81 -20.00
CA GLU A 298 6.27 7.24 -21.36
C GLU A 298 4.99 6.43 -21.57
N GLY A 299 4.40 5.93 -20.51
CA GLY A 299 3.19 5.11 -20.48
C GLY A 299 3.28 3.97 -19.49
N VAL A 300 2.34 3.04 -19.59
CA VAL A 300 2.32 1.82 -18.77
C VAL A 300 2.66 0.61 -19.64
N ILE A 301 3.56 -0.24 -19.15
CA ILE A 301 3.90 -1.52 -19.79
C ILE A 301 2.95 -2.58 -19.26
N GLY A 302 2.48 -3.45 -20.13
CA GLY A 302 1.71 -4.64 -19.78
C GLY A 302 2.00 -5.78 -20.73
N ILE A 303 1.50 -6.96 -20.41
CA ILE A 303 1.69 -8.18 -21.19
C ILE A 303 0.42 -8.46 -21.98
N ASN A 304 0.54 -8.68 -23.28
CA ASN A 304 -0.58 -9.13 -24.11
C ASN A 304 -0.86 -10.62 -23.81
N PRO A 305 -2.03 -10.98 -23.26
CA PRO A 305 -2.33 -12.35 -22.84
C PRO A 305 -2.43 -13.36 -24.00
N ASN A 306 -2.53 -12.89 -25.25
CA ASN A 306 -2.60 -13.76 -26.42
C ASN A 306 -1.23 -14.07 -27.03
N THR A 307 -0.25 -13.17 -26.84
CA THR A 307 1.07 -13.25 -27.49
C THR A 307 2.23 -13.35 -26.52
N ASP A 308 1.98 -13.20 -25.20
CA ASP A 308 2.98 -13.13 -24.12
C ASP A 308 4.09 -12.08 -24.37
N LYS A 309 3.76 -11.02 -25.13
CA LYS A 309 4.69 -9.93 -25.41
C LYS A 309 4.34 -8.69 -24.59
N GLU A 310 5.38 -7.97 -24.20
CA GLU A 310 5.22 -6.65 -23.60
C GLU A 310 4.69 -5.65 -24.61
N GLU A 311 3.74 -4.86 -24.20
CA GLU A 311 3.17 -3.75 -24.96
C GLU A 311 3.13 -2.50 -24.10
N LEU A 312 3.50 -1.36 -24.70
CA LEU A 312 3.40 -0.04 -24.07
C LEU A 312 2.05 0.59 -24.41
N ARG A 313 1.34 1.10 -23.41
CA ARG A 313 0.16 1.97 -23.57
C ARG A 313 0.52 3.40 -23.18
N LYS A 314 0.48 4.30 -24.15
CA LYS A 314 0.74 5.73 -23.91
C LYS A 314 -0.45 6.42 -23.27
N PRO A 315 -0.25 7.46 -22.45
CA PRO A 315 -1.34 8.23 -21.82
C PRO A 315 -2.00 9.14 -22.86
N SER A 316 -2.80 8.55 -23.73
CA SER A 316 -3.49 9.23 -24.82
C SER A 316 -4.90 8.67 -25.02
N VAL A 317 -5.87 9.54 -25.25
CA VAL A 317 -7.27 9.17 -25.56
C VAL A 317 -7.40 8.40 -26.89
N LYS A 318 -6.40 8.48 -27.76
CA LYS A 318 -6.38 7.78 -29.06
C LYS A 318 -5.94 6.33 -28.95
N GLU A 319 -5.30 5.97 -27.85
CA GLU A 319 -4.87 4.59 -27.57
C GLU A 319 -6.08 3.71 -27.19
N PRO A 320 -5.94 2.38 -27.33
CA PRO A 320 -6.92 1.46 -26.78
C PRO A 320 -7.05 1.65 -25.27
N PHE A 321 -8.28 1.59 -24.75
CA PHE A 321 -8.52 1.75 -23.32
C PHE A 321 -7.83 0.64 -22.49
N ALA A 322 -7.12 1.06 -21.46
CA ALA A 322 -6.56 0.20 -20.42
C ALA A 322 -6.60 0.90 -19.07
N ALA A 323 -7.06 0.18 -18.05
CA ALA A 323 -7.20 0.67 -16.69
C ALA A 323 -6.87 -0.43 -15.67
N LEU A 324 -6.45 -0.02 -14.48
CA LEU A 324 -6.20 -0.91 -13.34
C LEU A 324 -7.19 -0.62 -12.24
N ALA A 325 -7.95 -1.63 -11.81
CA ALA A 325 -8.80 -1.56 -10.63
C ALA A 325 -7.93 -1.70 -9.38
N PHE A 326 -7.84 -0.63 -8.57
CA PHE A 326 -6.95 -0.63 -7.41
C PHE A 326 -7.68 -0.71 -6.07
N LYS A 327 -9.00 -0.46 -6.05
CA LYS A 327 -9.82 -0.57 -4.84
C LYS A 327 -11.24 -0.98 -5.19
N ILE A 328 -11.79 -1.87 -4.39
CA ILE A 328 -13.22 -2.23 -4.42
C ILE A 328 -13.85 -1.72 -3.12
N ALA A 329 -15.02 -1.15 -3.20
CA ALA A 329 -15.83 -0.77 -2.05
C ALA A 329 -17.27 -1.24 -2.24
N THR A 330 -17.97 -1.50 -1.15
CA THR A 330 -19.38 -1.83 -1.16
C THR A 330 -20.19 -0.60 -0.75
N ASP A 331 -21.01 -0.11 -1.67
CA ASP A 331 -21.91 1.01 -1.40
C ASP A 331 -23.34 0.47 -1.18
N PRO A 332 -24.06 0.95 -0.13
CA PRO A 332 -25.41 0.46 0.17
C PRO A 332 -26.43 0.70 -0.94
N PHE A 333 -26.23 1.71 -1.79
CA PHE A 333 -27.19 2.14 -2.80
C PHE A 333 -26.86 1.65 -4.21
N VAL A 334 -25.58 1.67 -4.58
CA VAL A 334 -25.13 1.29 -5.94
C VAL A 334 -24.46 -0.08 -6.00
N GLY A 335 -24.24 -0.71 -4.85
CA GLY A 335 -23.63 -2.01 -4.74
C GLY A 335 -22.11 -1.95 -4.85
N ARG A 336 -21.52 -2.84 -5.68
CA ARG A 336 -20.06 -2.93 -5.85
C ARG A 336 -19.54 -1.73 -6.65
N LEU A 337 -18.67 -0.94 -6.04
CA LEU A 337 -18.01 0.24 -6.61
C LEU A 337 -16.52 -0.09 -6.82
N ALA A 338 -16.07 -0.12 -8.05
CA ALA A 338 -14.66 -0.37 -8.38
C ALA A 338 -13.96 0.93 -8.74
N PHE A 339 -12.94 1.29 -7.96
CA PHE A 339 -12.06 2.41 -8.26
C PHE A 339 -10.98 1.95 -9.22
N PHE A 340 -10.78 2.70 -10.28
CA PHE A 340 -9.77 2.37 -11.29
C PHE A 340 -9.09 3.62 -11.83
N ARG A 341 -7.83 3.44 -12.22
CA ARG A 341 -7.08 4.45 -12.97
C ARG A 341 -7.07 4.09 -14.43
N ALA A 342 -7.52 5.01 -15.28
CA ALA A 342 -7.38 4.90 -16.73
C ALA A 342 -5.96 5.33 -17.15
N TYR A 343 -5.19 4.41 -17.74
CA TYR A 343 -3.84 4.69 -18.23
C TYR A 343 -3.84 5.12 -19.69
N SER A 344 -4.76 4.60 -20.48
CA SER A 344 -4.87 4.91 -21.92
C SER A 344 -6.32 4.86 -22.39
N GLY A 345 -6.59 5.51 -23.50
CA GLY A 345 -7.89 5.48 -24.17
C GLY A 345 -8.98 6.27 -23.48
N ARG A 346 -10.21 5.96 -23.87
CA ARG A 346 -11.44 6.51 -23.33
C ARG A 346 -12.46 5.41 -23.13
N LEU A 347 -13.23 5.49 -22.07
CA LEU A 347 -14.32 4.59 -21.74
C LEU A 347 -15.60 5.38 -21.46
N ASP A 348 -16.65 5.11 -22.21
CA ASP A 348 -17.97 5.73 -22.03
C ASP A 348 -18.85 4.89 -21.08
N ALA A 349 -19.65 5.55 -20.26
CA ALA A 349 -20.63 4.90 -19.39
C ALA A 349 -21.62 4.08 -20.23
N GLY A 350 -22.03 2.93 -19.72
CA GLY A 350 -22.92 2.00 -20.43
C GLY A 350 -22.21 1.03 -21.40
N SER A 351 -20.92 1.19 -21.64
CA SER A 351 -20.13 0.36 -22.55
C SER A 351 -19.66 -0.96 -21.93
N TYR A 352 -19.10 -1.83 -22.77
CA TYR A 352 -18.51 -3.12 -22.37
C TYR A 352 -16.98 -3.03 -22.37
N ILE A 353 -16.38 -3.73 -21.42
CA ILE A 353 -14.94 -3.80 -21.21
C ILE A 353 -14.53 -5.24 -20.91
N LEU A 354 -13.34 -5.63 -21.27
CA LEU A 354 -12.76 -6.94 -20.94
C LEU A 354 -12.08 -6.86 -19.57
N ASN A 355 -12.46 -7.76 -18.66
CA ASN A 355 -11.68 -8.06 -17.46
C ASN A 355 -10.72 -9.21 -17.81
N THR A 356 -9.42 -8.93 -17.80
CA THR A 356 -8.39 -9.89 -18.29
C THR A 356 -8.21 -11.08 -17.36
N ARG A 357 -8.43 -10.93 -16.02
CA ARG A 357 -8.35 -12.04 -15.08
C ARG A 357 -9.46 -13.07 -15.34
N SER A 358 -10.69 -12.62 -15.46
CA SER A 358 -11.84 -13.52 -15.65
C SER A 358 -12.04 -13.93 -17.13
N GLY A 359 -11.40 -13.24 -18.07
CA GLY A 359 -11.61 -13.40 -19.50
C GLY A 359 -13.03 -13.02 -19.98
N LYS A 360 -13.82 -12.34 -19.14
CA LYS A 360 -15.22 -12.00 -19.41
C LYS A 360 -15.38 -10.52 -19.74
N LYS A 361 -16.41 -10.25 -20.56
CA LYS A 361 -16.87 -8.89 -20.78
C LYS A 361 -17.72 -8.44 -19.60
N GLU A 362 -17.33 -7.32 -19.02
CA GLU A 362 -18.09 -6.64 -17.98
C GLU A 362 -18.77 -5.38 -18.54
N ARG A 363 -19.95 -5.06 -18.03
CA ARG A 363 -20.65 -3.83 -18.42
C ARG A 363 -20.48 -2.80 -17.34
N ILE A 364 -19.85 -1.68 -17.68
CA ILE A 364 -19.83 -0.50 -16.82
C ILE A 364 -21.16 0.26 -17.02
N SER A 365 -22.03 0.22 -16.04
CA SER A 365 -23.35 0.86 -16.16
C SER A 365 -23.27 2.37 -15.93
N ARG A 366 -22.46 2.80 -14.96
CA ARG A 366 -22.19 4.21 -14.64
C ARG A 366 -20.74 4.39 -14.23
N ILE A 367 -20.23 5.59 -14.46
CA ILE A 367 -18.90 6.02 -14.02
C ILE A 367 -19.10 7.23 -13.12
N TYR A 368 -18.34 7.30 -12.04
CA TYR A 368 -18.38 8.37 -11.07
C TYR A 368 -17.02 9.02 -10.90
N GLN A 369 -17.01 10.33 -10.82
CA GLN A 369 -15.95 11.10 -10.23
C GLN A 369 -16.24 11.23 -8.74
N MET A 370 -15.25 10.88 -7.92
CA MET A 370 -15.42 10.79 -6.47
C MET A 370 -14.96 12.05 -5.76
N HIS A 371 -15.71 12.45 -4.75
CA HIS A 371 -15.32 13.48 -3.78
C HIS A 371 -15.57 12.90 -2.38
N ALA A 372 -14.56 12.18 -1.87
CA ALA A 372 -14.67 11.33 -0.69
C ALA A 372 -15.83 10.31 -0.85
N ASN A 373 -16.94 10.46 -0.11
CA ASN A 373 -18.12 9.60 -0.20
C ASN A 373 -19.18 10.09 -1.20
N LYS A 374 -19.02 11.29 -1.79
CA LYS A 374 -19.98 11.83 -2.77
C LYS A 374 -19.61 11.33 -4.16
N GLN A 375 -20.64 10.91 -4.90
CA GLN A 375 -20.53 10.32 -6.23
C GLN A 375 -21.13 11.26 -7.26
N ASN A 376 -20.30 11.83 -8.13
CA ASN A 376 -20.74 12.65 -9.25
C ASN A 376 -20.70 11.82 -10.54
N ALA A 377 -21.86 11.51 -11.11
CA ALA A 377 -21.93 10.73 -12.35
C ALA A 377 -21.29 11.50 -13.50
N ILE A 378 -20.45 10.81 -14.28
CA ILE A 378 -19.82 11.33 -15.51
C ILE A 378 -20.13 10.41 -16.67
N ASP A 379 -20.18 10.97 -17.88
CA ASP A 379 -20.53 10.22 -19.09
C ASP A 379 -19.37 9.35 -19.59
N TYR A 380 -18.15 9.74 -19.31
CA TYR A 380 -16.94 9.03 -19.73
C TYR A 380 -15.75 9.33 -18.82
N ILE A 381 -14.74 8.47 -18.90
CA ILE A 381 -13.40 8.65 -18.30
C ILE A 381 -12.34 8.48 -19.36
N GLU A 382 -11.27 9.25 -19.28
CA GLU A 382 -10.16 9.27 -20.23
C GLU A 382 -8.82 8.92 -19.58
N ALA A 383 -7.82 8.64 -20.43
CA ALA A 383 -6.45 8.41 -19.99
C ALA A 383 -5.99 9.48 -18.99
N GLY A 384 -5.31 9.06 -17.94
CA GLY A 384 -4.79 9.94 -16.87
C GLY A 384 -5.78 10.21 -15.73
N ASP A 385 -7.04 9.85 -15.86
CA ASP A 385 -8.05 10.07 -14.82
C ASP A 385 -8.18 8.88 -13.85
N ILE A 386 -8.65 9.19 -12.65
CA ILE A 386 -9.07 8.23 -11.63
C ILE A 386 -10.58 8.38 -11.43
N GLY A 387 -11.29 7.26 -11.47
CA GLY A 387 -12.74 7.25 -11.28
C GLY A 387 -13.22 5.96 -10.65
N ALA A 388 -14.52 5.86 -10.43
CA ALA A 388 -15.16 4.68 -9.91
C ALA A 388 -16.29 4.22 -10.83
N GLY A 389 -16.44 2.92 -11.02
CA GLY A 389 -17.44 2.32 -11.88
C GLY A 389 -18.32 1.33 -11.16
N VAL A 390 -19.56 1.21 -11.62
CA VAL A 390 -20.53 0.22 -11.13
C VAL A 390 -21.10 -0.62 -12.26
N GLY A 391 -21.63 -1.79 -11.90
CA GLY A 391 -22.23 -2.74 -12.85
C GLY A 391 -21.38 -3.99 -13.09
N PHE A 392 -20.19 -4.06 -12.51
CA PHE A 392 -19.32 -5.24 -12.57
C PHE A 392 -19.93 -6.42 -11.83
N LYS A 393 -19.83 -7.61 -12.44
CA LYS A 393 -20.27 -8.88 -11.83
C LYS A 393 -19.16 -9.59 -11.08
N ASP A 394 -17.95 -9.57 -11.64
CA ASP A 394 -16.78 -10.25 -11.07
C ASP A 394 -15.53 -9.37 -11.25
N ILE A 395 -15.36 -8.43 -10.34
CA ILE A 395 -14.19 -7.55 -10.31
C ILE A 395 -13.49 -7.65 -8.96
N ARG A 396 -12.15 -7.63 -8.98
CA ARG A 396 -11.29 -7.65 -7.80
C ARG A 396 -10.23 -6.58 -7.87
N THR A 397 -9.69 -6.23 -6.74
CA THR A 397 -8.50 -5.36 -6.67
C THR A 397 -7.34 -6.01 -7.43
N GLY A 398 -6.66 -5.23 -8.28
CA GLY A 398 -5.61 -5.70 -9.17
C GLY A 398 -6.07 -6.13 -10.57
N ASP A 399 -7.38 -6.20 -10.83
CA ASP A 399 -7.87 -6.56 -12.16
C ASP A 399 -7.55 -5.47 -13.19
N THR A 400 -7.10 -5.91 -14.37
CA THR A 400 -6.96 -5.04 -15.54
C THR A 400 -8.25 -5.02 -16.35
N LEU A 401 -8.72 -3.82 -16.63
CA LEU A 401 -9.87 -3.55 -17.49
C LEU A 401 -9.37 -2.95 -18.81
N CYS A 402 -9.63 -3.60 -19.95
CA CYS A 402 -9.11 -3.14 -21.23
C CYS A 402 -10.08 -3.33 -22.39
N ASN A 403 -9.72 -2.76 -23.55
CA ASN A 403 -10.44 -2.98 -24.78
C ASN A 403 -10.27 -4.43 -25.24
N GLU A 404 -11.39 -5.10 -25.57
CA GLU A 404 -11.39 -6.51 -25.97
C GLU A 404 -10.52 -6.81 -27.20
N LYS A 405 -10.47 -5.88 -28.17
CA LYS A 405 -9.70 -6.07 -29.41
C LYS A 405 -8.19 -5.91 -29.21
N PHE A 406 -7.80 -5.25 -28.13
CA PHE A 406 -6.42 -4.96 -27.78
C PHE A 406 -6.16 -5.34 -26.31
N PRO A 407 -6.25 -6.64 -25.98
CA PRO A 407 -6.13 -7.08 -24.60
C PRO A 407 -4.70 -6.86 -24.08
N ILE A 408 -4.62 -6.42 -22.84
CA ILE A 408 -3.37 -6.22 -22.11
C ILE A 408 -3.61 -6.56 -20.63
N VAL A 409 -2.63 -7.16 -19.99
CA VAL A 409 -2.59 -7.37 -18.54
C VAL A 409 -1.54 -6.42 -18.01
N LEU A 410 -1.98 -5.45 -17.22
CA LEU A 410 -1.07 -4.58 -16.47
C LEU A 410 -0.50 -5.38 -15.29
N GLU A 411 0.66 -4.97 -14.79
CA GLU A 411 1.31 -5.63 -13.67
C GLU A 411 0.33 -5.85 -12.50
N SER A 412 0.25 -7.09 -12.00
CA SER A 412 -0.60 -7.44 -10.87
C SER A 412 -0.02 -6.92 -9.57
N MET A 413 -0.90 -6.52 -8.65
CA MET A 413 -0.50 -6.20 -7.27
C MET A 413 -0.32 -7.48 -6.48
N ASN A 414 0.82 -7.62 -5.80
CA ASN A 414 1.05 -8.70 -4.86
C ASN A 414 0.60 -8.24 -3.46
N PHE A 415 -0.20 -9.05 -2.81
CA PHE A 415 -0.68 -8.81 -1.45
C PHE A 415 -0.09 -9.85 -0.51
N PRO A 416 0.36 -9.45 0.70
CA PRO A 416 0.83 -10.41 1.69
C PRO A 416 -0.33 -11.26 2.22
N ASP A 417 -0.03 -12.48 2.61
CA ASP A 417 -0.99 -13.33 3.28
C ASP A 417 -1.32 -12.81 4.69
N PRO A 418 -2.54 -13.03 5.19
CA PRO A 418 -2.89 -12.74 6.57
C PRO A 418 -1.99 -13.47 7.56
N VAL A 419 -1.71 -12.85 8.71
CA VAL A 419 -0.77 -13.38 9.71
C VAL A 419 -1.43 -13.67 11.07
N ILE A 420 -2.63 -13.14 11.31
CA ILE A 420 -3.40 -13.33 12.54
C ILE A 420 -4.83 -13.70 12.22
N GLY A 421 -5.43 -14.60 13.01
CA GLY A 421 -6.81 -15.00 12.86
C GLY A 421 -7.58 -14.96 14.17
N ILE A 422 -8.87 -14.70 14.12
CA ILE A 422 -9.81 -14.83 15.25
C ILE A 422 -11.05 -15.61 14.81
N ALA A 423 -11.58 -16.42 15.73
CA ALA A 423 -12.87 -17.05 15.52
C ALA A 423 -14.00 -16.05 15.74
N VAL A 424 -14.97 -16.00 14.85
CA VAL A 424 -16.18 -15.19 14.98
C VAL A 424 -17.42 -16.05 14.89
N GLU A 425 -18.34 -15.85 15.82
CA GLU A 425 -19.61 -16.57 15.87
C GLU A 425 -20.78 -15.59 15.94
N PRO A 426 -21.81 -15.70 15.10
CA PRO A 426 -22.96 -14.84 15.19
C PRO A 426 -23.73 -15.11 16.48
N LYS A 427 -24.16 -14.05 17.18
CA LYS A 427 -24.93 -14.19 18.43
C LYS A 427 -26.30 -14.87 18.22
N THR A 428 -26.87 -14.77 17.03
CA THR A 428 -28.17 -15.36 16.71
C THR A 428 -28.09 -16.25 15.47
N LYS A 429 -28.92 -17.32 15.43
CA LYS A 429 -29.01 -18.19 14.25
C LYS A 429 -29.49 -17.46 13.00
N ALA A 430 -30.29 -16.40 13.16
CA ALA A 430 -30.79 -15.59 12.05
C ALA A 430 -29.68 -14.78 11.36
N ASP A 431 -28.56 -14.55 12.03
CA ASP A 431 -27.46 -13.77 11.53
C ASP A 431 -26.36 -14.60 10.81
N VAL A 432 -26.48 -15.94 10.78
CA VAL A 432 -25.51 -16.82 10.12
C VAL A 432 -25.36 -16.48 8.63
N ASP A 433 -26.50 -16.39 7.92
CA ASP A 433 -26.48 -16.08 6.48
C ASP A 433 -26.01 -14.64 6.23
N LYS A 434 -26.37 -13.70 7.09
CA LYS A 434 -25.92 -12.32 7.01
C LYS A 434 -24.41 -12.22 7.25
N LEU A 435 -23.88 -12.95 8.23
CA LEU A 435 -22.44 -13.02 8.50
C LEU A 435 -21.68 -13.52 7.27
N GLY A 436 -22.12 -14.63 6.66
CA GLY A 436 -21.50 -15.16 5.45
C GLY A 436 -21.48 -14.14 4.30
N MET A 437 -22.59 -13.46 4.07
CA MET A 437 -22.67 -12.41 3.04
C MET A 437 -21.78 -11.20 3.37
N ALA A 438 -21.74 -10.77 4.62
CA ALA A 438 -20.92 -9.63 5.06
C ALA A 438 -19.42 -9.96 4.92
N LEU A 439 -18.99 -11.12 5.38
CA LEU A 439 -17.60 -11.58 5.27
C LEU A 439 -17.16 -11.72 3.81
N SER A 440 -18.03 -12.23 2.93
CA SER A 440 -17.75 -12.31 1.49
C SER A 440 -17.51 -10.91 0.88
N LYS A 441 -18.34 -9.93 1.22
CA LYS A 441 -18.18 -8.56 0.74
C LYS A 441 -16.90 -7.92 1.26
N LEU A 442 -16.59 -8.08 2.54
CA LEU A 442 -15.34 -7.56 3.15
C LEU A 442 -14.10 -8.19 2.51
N ALA A 443 -14.12 -9.50 2.21
CA ALA A 443 -13.04 -10.16 1.50
C ALA A 443 -12.90 -9.74 0.02
N GLU A 444 -13.95 -9.23 -0.61
CA GLU A 444 -13.87 -8.63 -1.94
C GLU A 444 -13.22 -7.24 -1.90
N GLU A 445 -13.45 -6.49 -0.83
CA GLU A 445 -12.88 -5.14 -0.63
C GLU A 445 -11.41 -5.19 -0.27
N ASP A 446 -11.03 -6.11 0.62
CA ASP A 446 -9.68 -6.24 1.15
C ASP A 446 -9.05 -7.60 0.80
N PRO A 447 -8.07 -7.64 -0.11
CA PRO A 447 -7.40 -8.87 -0.51
C PRO A 447 -6.53 -9.50 0.59
N THR A 448 -6.21 -8.78 1.67
CA THR A 448 -5.46 -9.29 2.83
C THR A 448 -6.36 -9.80 3.95
N PHE A 449 -7.68 -9.65 3.78
CA PHE A 449 -8.68 -10.23 4.66
C PHE A 449 -9.20 -11.55 4.09
N THR A 450 -9.23 -12.59 4.90
CA THR A 450 -9.84 -13.87 4.53
C THR A 450 -10.81 -14.33 5.60
N ALA A 451 -11.83 -15.05 5.15
CA ALA A 451 -12.79 -15.71 6.03
C ALA A 451 -12.92 -17.18 5.62
N LYS A 452 -12.68 -18.10 6.53
CA LYS A 452 -12.78 -19.54 6.31
C LYS A 452 -13.59 -20.18 7.41
N THR A 453 -14.42 -21.17 7.07
CA THR A 453 -15.06 -22.02 8.09
C THR A 453 -14.16 -23.22 8.34
N ASP A 454 -13.74 -23.39 9.58
CA ASP A 454 -13.01 -24.58 10.02
C ASP A 454 -13.96 -25.78 10.00
N GLU A 455 -13.65 -26.77 9.17
CA GLU A 455 -14.46 -27.96 9.01
C GLU A 455 -14.52 -28.86 10.28
N ALA A 456 -13.49 -28.76 11.13
CA ALA A 456 -13.40 -29.56 12.34
C ALA A 456 -14.22 -28.97 13.49
N SER A 457 -14.14 -27.66 13.73
CA SER A 457 -14.85 -26.95 14.81
C SER A 457 -16.19 -26.37 14.35
N GLY A 458 -16.39 -26.18 13.05
CA GLY A 458 -17.53 -25.47 12.47
C GLY A 458 -17.49 -23.95 12.72
N GLN A 459 -16.40 -23.42 13.28
CA GLN A 459 -16.24 -22.00 13.56
C GLN A 459 -15.81 -21.24 12.30
N THR A 460 -16.26 -20.01 12.18
CA THR A 460 -15.77 -19.11 11.13
C THR A 460 -14.55 -18.36 11.65
N ILE A 461 -13.40 -18.56 11.01
CA ILE A 461 -12.15 -17.87 11.31
C ILE A 461 -11.98 -16.75 10.30
N ILE A 462 -11.79 -15.53 10.80
CA ILE A 462 -11.40 -14.37 10.00
C ILE A 462 -9.94 -14.07 10.24
N SER A 463 -9.19 -13.83 9.17
CA SER A 463 -7.74 -13.60 9.24
C SER A 463 -7.36 -12.29 8.55
N GLY A 464 -6.35 -11.58 9.10
CA GLY A 464 -5.91 -10.26 8.64
C GLY A 464 -4.45 -9.96 8.99
N MET A 465 -4.04 -8.71 8.77
CA MET A 465 -2.65 -8.27 8.91
C MET A 465 -2.25 -7.88 10.34
N GLY A 466 -3.21 -7.63 11.23
CA GLY A 466 -2.94 -7.23 12.61
C GLY A 466 -4.20 -7.19 13.46
N GLU A 467 -4.01 -6.96 14.77
CA GLU A 467 -5.14 -6.89 15.72
C GLU A 467 -6.11 -5.76 15.38
N LEU A 468 -5.59 -4.57 15.09
CA LEU A 468 -6.41 -3.41 14.73
C LEU A 468 -7.18 -3.64 13.44
N HIS A 469 -6.58 -4.31 12.45
CA HIS A 469 -7.27 -4.65 11.21
C HIS A 469 -8.50 -5.53 11.49
N LEU A 470 -8.36 -6.60 12.27
CA LEU A 470 -9.47 -7.49 12.60
C LEU A 470 -10.53 -6.82 13.49
N GLU A 471 -10.11 -5.97 14.45
CA GLU A 471 -11.01 -5.17 15.28
C GLU A 471 -11.91 -4.27 14.42
N ILE A 472 -11.34 -3.62 13.42
CA ILE A 472 -12.10 -2.78 12.48
C ILE A 472 -13.07 -3.61 11.64
N ILE A 473 -12.64 -4.78 11.15
CA ILE A 473 -13.52 -5.70 10.42
C ILE A 473 -14.72 -6.12 11.28
N VAL A 474 -14.49 -6.50 12.54
CA VAL A 474 -15.56 -6.87 13.47
C VAL A 474 -16.49 -5.69 13.77
N ASP A 475 -15.95 -4.50 13.94
CA ASP A 475 -16.76 -3.31 14.17
C ASP A 475 -17.60 -2.95 12.92
N ARG A 476 -17.05 -3.13 11.70
CA ARG A 476 -17.81 -3.00 10.45
C ARG A 476 -18.95 -4.02 10.35
N LEU A 477 -18.74 -5.28 10.77
CA LEU A 477 -19.82 -6.28 10.84
C LEU A 477 -20.98 -5.78 11.70
N ARG A 478 -20.70 -5.14 12.84
CA ARG A 478 -21.71 -4.60 13.74
C ARG A 478 -22.40 -3.37 13.18
N ARG A 479 -21.63 -2.37 12.72
CA ARG A 479 -22.14 -1.04 12.32
C ARG A 479 -22.76 -1.05 10.92
N GLU A 480 -22.07 -1.59 9.93
CA GLU A 480 -22.50 -1.54 8.53
C GLU A 480 -23.50 -2.68 8.20
N PHE A 481 -23.16 -3.91 8.64
CA PHE A 481 -23.95 -5.11 8.28
C PHE A 481 -25.00 -5.48 9.33
N LYS A 482 -25.00 -4.82 10.50
CA LYS A 482 -25.90 -5.09 11.62
C LYS A 482 -25.84 -6.56 12.06
N VAL A 483 -24.65 -7.14 12.12
CA VAL A 483 -24.38 -8.51 12.57
C VAL A 483 -23.58 -8.45 13.87
N GLU A 484 -24.19 -8.91 14.94
CA GLU A 484 -23.52 -9.06 16.23
C GLU A 484 -22.77 -10.39 16.30
N VAL A 485 -21.49 -10.35 16.66
CA VAL A 485 -20.64 -11.53 16.78
C VAL A 485 -19.97 -11.62 18.14
N ASN A 486 -19.70 -12.85 18.58
CA ASN A 486 -18.77 -13.19 19.64
C ASN A 486 -17.40 -13.41 19.03
N GLU A 487 -16.35 -12.91 19.67
CA GLU A 487 -14.98 -13.01 19.23
C GLU A 487 -14.22 -14.04 20.07
N GLY A 488 -13.46 -14.89 19.41
CA GLY A 488 -12.50 -15.78 20.06
C GLY A 488 -11.17 -15.07 20.35
N GLN A 489 -10.25 -15.77 20.99
CA GLN A 489 -8.90 -15.26 21.21
C GLN A 489 -8.11 -15.24 19.88
N PRO A 490 -7.25 -14.22 19.67
CA PRO A 490 -6.38 -14.16 18.50
C PRO A 490 -5.45 -15.38 18.42
N GLN A 491 -5.29 -15.90 17.22
CA GLN A 491 -4.41 -17.04 16.94
C GLN A 491 -3.47 -16.67 15.78
N VAL A 492 -2.27 -17.23 15.84
CA VAL A 492 -1.26 -17.04 14.79
C VAL A 492 -1.57 -17.98 13.63
N GLU A 493 -1.49 -17.48 12.43
CA GLU A 493 -1.56 -18.28 11.20
C GLU A 493 -0.20 -18.91 10.93
N TYR A 494 -0.05 -20.17 11.39
CA TYR A 494 1.13 -20.98 11.09
C TYR A 494 1.08 -21.52 9.67
N LYS A 495 2.25 -21.80 9.09
CA LYS A 495 2.40 -22.52 7.82
C LYS A 495 3.26 -23.76 8.02
N GLU A 496 3.34 -24.58 7.01
CA GLU A 496 4.29 -25.71 6.95
C GLU A 496 5.25 -25.49 5.78
N ALA A 497 6.46 -26.01 5.90
CA ALA A 497 7.45 -26.05 4.81
C ALA A 497 8.23 -27.37 4.86
N ILE A 498 8.88 -27.69 3.75
CA ILE A 498 9.83 -28.81 3.69
C ILE A 498 11.26 -28.28 3.66
N THR A 499 12.18 -28.94 4.36
CA THR A 499 13.60 -28.54 4.41
C THR A 499 14.51 -29.53 3.72
N GLY A 500 14.02 -30.70 3.32
CA GLY A 500 14.77 -31.76 2.68
C GLY A 500 14.19 -32.17 1.34
N LYS A 501 14.88 -33.10 0.69
CA LYS A 501 14.49 -33.70 -0.58
C LYS A 501 13.95 -35.11 -0.34
N ALA A 502 12.84 -35.46 -0.97
CA ALA A 502 12.28 -36.80 -0.95
C ALA A 502 11.92 -37.25 -2.36
N GLU A 503 12.23 -38.51 -2.65
CA GLU A 503 11.78 -39.18 -3.87
C GLU A 503 10.69 -40.17 -3.48
N HIS A 504 9.55 -40.13 -4.19
CA HIS A 504 8.41 -40.96 -3.86
C HIS A 504 7.72 -41.50 -5.11
N ARG A 505 7.24 -42.72 -4.99
CA ARG A 505 6.35 -43.37 -5.95
C ARG A 505 5.02 -43.62 -5.28
N GLU A 506 3.95 -43.10 -5.87
CA GLU A 506 2.59 -43.33 -5.42
C GLU A 506 1.78 -44.13 -6.46
N VAL A 507 1.19 -45.23 -6.04
CA VAL A 507 0.32 -46.04 -6.90
C VAL A 507 -1.10 -46.04 -6.34
N TYR A 508 -1.97 -45.29 -6.99
CA TYR A 508 -3.39 -45.32 -6.68
C TYR A 508 -4.09 -46.42 -7.48
N LYS A 509 -4.60 -47.42 -6.78
CA LYS A 509 -5.37 -48.53 -7.39
C LYS A 509 -6.62 -48.78 -6.57
N LYS A 510 -7.79 -48.71 -7.23
CA LYS A 510 -9.07 -49.07 -6.63
C LYS A 510 -9.88 -49.89 -7.63
N GLN A 511 -10.34 -51.08 -7.20
CA GLN A 511 -11.15 -51.98 -8.00
C GLN A 511 -12.45 -52.24 -7.24
N SER A 512 -13.58 -51.88 -7.85
CA SER A 512 -14.90 -52.10 -7.28
C SER A 512 -15.84 -52.45 -8.42
N GLY A 513 -16.07 -53.74 -8.65
CA GLY A 513 -17.07 -54.32 -9.57
C GLY A 513 -17.39 -53.54 -10.84
N GLY A 514 -16.49 -53.50 -11.85
CA GLY A 514 -16.63 -52.74 -13.08
C GLY A 514 -15.31 -52.07 -13.49
N ARG A 515 -15.36 -50.90 -14.10
CA ARG A 515 -14.16 -50.09 -14.49
C ARG A 515 -13.37 -49.71 -13.24
N GLY A 516 -12.11 -50.13 -13.17
CA GLY A 516 -11.20 -49.80 -12.08
C GLY A 516 -10.71 -48.35 -12.10
N LYS A 517 -9.89 -47.99 -11.11
CA LYS A 517 -9.15 -46.71 -11.02
C LYS A 517 -7.69 -47.05 -10.87
N PHE A 518 -6.84 -46.43 -11.70
CA PHE A 518 -5.40 -46.63 -11.67
C PHE A 518 -4.62 -45.34 -11.99
N ALA A 519 -3.62 -45.04 -11.18
CA ALA A 519 -2.61 -44.03 -11.48
C ALA A 519 -1.30 -44.40 -10.77
N ASP A 520 -0.18 -44.24 -11.43
CA ASP A 520 1.17 -44.45 -10.88
C ASP A 520 2.02 -43.26 -11.26
N ILE A 521 2.54 -42.57 -10.27
CA ILE A 521 3.39 -41.38 -10.43
C ILE A 521 4.66 -41.53 -9.62
N LYS A 522 5.78 -41.12 -10.22
CA LYS A 522 7.08 -40.99 -9.52
C LYS A 522 7.54 -39.55 -9.60
N PHE A 523 7.83 -39.00 -8.47
CA PHE A 523 8.20 -37.59 -8.36
C PHE A 523 9.25 -37.33 -7.28
N ILE A 524 9.93 -36.23 -7.42
CA ILE A 524 10.85 -35.69 -6.44
C ILE A 524 10.18 -34.46 -5.83
N MET A 525 10.15 -34.39 -4.53
CA MET A 525 9.72 -33.21 -3.74
C MET A 525 10.95 -32.62 -3.06
N GLU A 526 11.13 -31.32 -3.27
CA GLU A 526 12.26 -30.56 -2.68
C GLU A 526 11.85 -29.12 -2.38
N PRO A 527 12.56 -28.38 -1.50
CA PRO A 527 12.32 -26.96 -1.29
C PRO A 527 12.48 -26.20 -2.60
N VAL A 528 11.76 -25.08 -2.72
CA VAL A 528 11.92 -24.14 -3.84
C VAL A 528 13.24 -23.40 -3.80
N GLY A 529 13.65 -22.83 -4.92
CA GLY A 529 14.82 -21.96 -5.00
C GLY A 529 14.58 -20.59 -4.36
N GLU A 530 15.64 -19.85 -4.16
CA GLU A 530 15.58 -18.50 -3.60
C GLU A 530 14.72 -17.59 -4.52
N GLY A 531 13.72 -16.92 -3.94
CA GLY A 531 12.80 -16.06 -4.66
C GLY A 531 11.59 -16.76 -5.31
N GLU A 532 11.49 -18.08 -5.25
CA GLU A 532 10.34 -18.85 -5.72
C GLU A 532 9.35 -19.09 -4.58
N THR A 533 8.05 -19.02 -4.85
CA THR A 533 6.97 -19.24 -3.87
C THR A 533 5.89 -20.17 -4.42
N GLY A 534 5.17 -20.83 -3.51
CA GLY A 534 4.06 -21.72 -3.87
C GLY A 534 4.51 -23.03 -4.50
N LEU A 535 3.73 -23.54 -5.48
CA LEU A 535 4.04 -24.78 -6.19
C LEU A 535 4.87 -24.51 -7.45
N VAL A 536 6.11 -24.97 -7.45
CA VAL A 536 6.92 -25.07 -8.67
C VAL A 536 6.82 -26.48 -9.23
N PHE A 537 6.09 -26.64 -10.33
CA PHE A 537 5.86 -27.95 -10.93
C PHE A 537 6.68 -28.14 -12.22
N ILE A 538 7.54 -29.14 -12.23
CA ILE A 538 8.40 -29.48 -13.38
C ILE A 538 8.01 -30.84 -13.92
N ASN A 539 7.63 -30.86 -15.19
CA ASN A 539 7.38 -32.12 -15.92
C ASN A 539 8.66 -32.56 -16.63
N SER A 540 9.26 -33.65 -16.18
CA SER A 540 10.46 -34.27 -16.75
C SER A 540 10.20 -35.65 -17.32
N ILE A 541 8.93 -36.03 -17.57
CA ILE A 541 8.57 -37.32 -18.12
C ILE A 541 9.13 -37.48 -19.54
N LYS A 542 9.78 -38.62 -19.78
CA LYS A 542 10.27 -39.03 -21.10
C LYS A 542 9.51 -40.26 -21.60
N GLY A 543 9.20 -40.33 -22.88
CA GLY A 543 8.66 -41.55 -23.51
C GLY A 543 7.17 -41.77 -23.40
N GLY A 544 6.36 -40.81 -22.88
CA GLY A 544 4.89 -40.92 -22.86
C GLY A 544 4.30 -41.91 -21.83
N ASN A 545 5.08 -42.28 -20.80
CA ASN A 545 4.66 -43.19 -19.74
C ASN A 545 3.41 -42.70 -18.95
N VAL A 546 3.24 -41.36 -18.88
CA VAL A 546 2.01 -40.72 -18.43
C VAL A 546 1.50 -39.82 -19.56
N PRO A 547 0.29 -40.01 -20.04
CA PRO A 547 -0.30 -39.15 -21.09
C PRO A 547 -0.33 -37.69 -20.71
N LYS A 548 -0.03 -36.80 -21.65
CA LYS A 548 0.04 -35.35 -21.43
C LYS A 548 -1.24 -34.77 -20.85
N GLU A 549 -2.39 -35.35 -21.17
CA GLU A 549 -3.71 -34.94 -20.68
C GLU A 549 -3.90 -35.11 -19.17
N PHE A 550 -3.13 -35.98 -18.51
CA PHE A 550 -3.21 -36.20 -17.05
C PHE A 550 -2.24 -35.32 -16.24
N ILE A 551 -1.24 -34.71 -16.87
CA ILE A 551 -0.22 -33.89 -16.20
C ILE A 551 -0.85 -32.68 -15.48
N PRO A 552 -1.79 -31.92 -16.08
CA PRO A 552 -2.49 -30.84 -15.37
C PRO A 552 -3.27 -31.30 -14.14
N SER A 553 -3.78 -32.55 -14.17
CA SER A 553 -4.51 -33.13 -13.03
C SER A 553 -3.59 -33.52 -11.88
N ILE A 554 -2.35 -33.95 -12.18
CA ILE A 554 -1.32 -34.23 -11.18
C ILE A 554 -0.90 -32.92 -10.51
N GLU A 555 -0.59 -31.89 -11.29
CA GLU A 555 -0.26 -30.55 -10.77
C GLU A 555 -1.37 -29.98 -9.90
N LYS A 556 -2.62 -30.04 -10.37
CA LYS A 556 -3.80 -29.65 -9.59
C LYS A 556 -3.90 -30.43 -8.29
N GLY A 557 -3.62 -31.74 -8.30
CA GLY A 557 -3.61 -32.60 -7.14
C GLY A 557 -2.61 -32.14 -6.07
N PHE A 558 -1.39 -31.81 -6.46
CA PHE A 558 -0.38 -31.24 -5.55
C PHE A 558 -0.79 -29.87 -5.04
N LYS A 559 -1.27 -28.97 -5.90
CA LYS A 559 -1.75 -27.65 -5.51
C LYS A 559 -2.88 -27.69 -4.48
N MET A 560 -3.80 -28.62 -4.65
CA MET A 560 -4.88 -28.81 -3.67
C MET A 560 -4.37 -29.44 -2.36
N ALA A 561 -3.38 -30.33 -2.42
CA ALA A 561 -2.81 -30.98 -1.26
C ALA A 561 -2.01 -30.01 -0.35
N MET A 562 -1.39 -28.99 -0.94
CA MET A 562 -0.67 -27.94 -0.19
C MET A 562 -1.53 -27.23 0.85
N LYS A 563 -2.83 -27.15 0.64
CA LYS A 563 -3.75 -26.50 1.59
C LYS A 563 -3.83 -27.21 2.95
N ASN A 564 -3.30 -28.42 3.03
CA ASN A 564 -3.35 -29.24 4.23
C ASN A 564 -2.00 -29.94 4.45
N GLY A 565 -1.16 -29.33 5.25
CA GLY A 565 0.19 -29.80 5.54
C GLY A 565 0.22 -31.11 6.32
N PRO A 566 1.34 -31.85 6.27
CA PRO A 566 1.44 -33.20 6.82
C PRO A 566 1.62 -33.24 8.35
N LEU A 567 2.00 -32.14 9.03
CA LEU A 567 2.30 -32.11 10.47
C LEU A 567 1.06 -31.76 11.30
N ALA A 568 0.49 -30.62 11.04
CA ALA A 568 -0.60 -30.03 11.81
C ALA A 568 -1.83 -29.63 10.94
N GLY A 569 -1.69 -29.77 9.63
CA GLY A 569 -2.76 -29.41 8.68
C GLY A 569 -2.70 -27.95 8.22
N PHE A 570 -1.66 -27.20 8.58
CA PHE A 570 -1.46 -25.83 8.09
C PHE A 570 -1.09 -25.84 6.61
N GLU A 571 -1.33 -24.73 5.92
CA GLU A 571 -1.00 -24.61 4.51
C GLU A 571 0.52 -24.70 4.28
N MET A 572 0.92 -25.52 3.28
CA MET A 572 2.32 -25.59 2.84
C MET A 572 2.70 -24.31 2.10
N ASP A 573 3.71 -23.59 2.59
CA ASP A 573 4.13 -22.32 2.04
C ASP A 573 4.64 -22.44 0.59
N SER A 574 5.58 -23.37 0.38
CA SER A 574 6.17 -23.59 -0.93
C SER A 574 6.78 -24.97 -1.08
N MET A 575 6.74 -25.49 -2.30
CA MET A 575 7.43 -26.75 -2.65
C MET A 575 7.67 -26.85 -4.15
N LYS A 576 8.75 -27.54 -4.50
CA LYS A 576 9.05 -27.89 -5.88
C LYS A 576 8.81 -29.39 -6.10
N ILE A 577 8.02 -29.69 -7.14
CA ILE A 577 7.73 -31.06 -7.55
C ILE A 577 8.32 -31.29 -8.95
N THR A 578 9.18 -32.30 -9.07
CA THR A 578 9.67 -32.78 -10.35
C THR A 578 9.05 -34.15 -10.66
N LEU A 579 8.08 -34.17 -11.56
CA LEU A 579 7.45 -35.40 -12.05
C LEU A 579 8.35 -36.00 -13.15
N TYR A 580 8.95 -37.17 -12.89
CA TYR A 580 9.97 -37.72 -13.79
C TYR A 580 9.57 -39.05 -14.43
N ASP A 581 8.64 -39.83 -13.86
CA ASP A 581 8.17 -41.11 -14.41
C ASP A 581 6.78 -41.46 -13.88
N GLY A 582 6.18 -42.50 -14.40
CA GLY A 582 4.88 -43.04 -13.95
C GLY A 582 4.37 -44.10 -14.92
N SER A 583 3.15 -44.55 -14.69
CA SER A 583 2.43 -45.43 -15.61
C SER A 583 0.93 -45.22 -15.57
N PHE A 584 0.27 -45.63 -16.66
CA PHE A 584 -1.19 -45.56 -16.78
C PHE A 584 -1.74 -46.85 -17.28
N HIS A 585 -3.05 -47.09 -17.07
CA HIS A 585 -3.78 -48.18 -17.62
C HIS A 585 -4.83 -47.66 -18.61
N ALA A 586 -4.85 -48.20 -19.83
CA ALA A 586 -5.66 -47.66 -20.94
C ALA A 586 -7.18 -47.58 -20.63
N VAL A 587 -7.71 -48.42 -19.73
CA VAL A 587 -9.13 -48.44 -19.38
C VAL A 587 -9.40 -47.79 -18.02
N ASP A 588 -8.50 -48.01 -17.04
CA ASP A 588 -8.75 -47.67 -15.62
C ASP A 588 -8.13 -46.34 -15.20
N SER A 589 -7.34 -45.68 -16.07
CA SER A 589 -6.78 -44.37 -15.77
C SER A 589 -7.70 -43.23 -16.21
N ASP A 590 -7.86 -42.27 -15.33
CA ASP A 590 -8.54 -41.01 -15.59
C ASP A 590 -7.89 -39.84 -14.81
N ALA A 591 -8.28 -38.62 -15.15
CA ALA A 591 -7.80 -37.39 -14.52
C ALA A 591 -7.93 -37.38 -13.00
N LEU A 592 -9.06 -37.90 -12.48
CA LEU A 592 -9.32 -37.96 -11.03
C LEU A 592 -8.37 -38.92 -10.32
N SER A 593 -8.05 -40.06 -10.95
CA SER A 593 -7.13 -41.07 -10.37
C SER A 593 -5.74 -40.48 -10.18
N PHE A 594 -5.25 -39.69 -11.15
CA PHE A 594 -3.96 -38.99 -11.06
C PHE A 594 -3.97 -37.82 -10.06
N GLU A 595 -5.07 -37.09 -9.96
CA GLU A 595 -5.25 -36.07 -8.90
C GLU A 595 -5.19 -36.70 -7.50
N LEU A 596 -5.85 -37.85 -7.30
CA LEU A 596 -5.83 -38.56 -6.03
C LEU A 596 -4.44 -39.14 -5.70
N ALA A 597 -3.75 -39.71 -6.70
CA ALA A 597 -2.38 -40.20 -6.53
C ALA A 597 -1.46 -39.09 -6.08
N ALA A 598 -1.55 -37.89 -6.68
CA ALA A 598 -0.76 -36.74 -6.28
C ALA A 598 -1.06 -36.31 -4.82
N LYS A 599 -2.33 -36.25 -4.42
CA LYS A 599 -2.73 -35.94 -3.03
C LYS A 599 -2.24 -36.96 -2.01
N MET A 600 -2.27 -38.24 -2.32
CA MET A 600 -1.80 -39.31 -1.44
C MET A 600 -0.29 -39.30 -1.33
N GLY A 601 0.40 -39.22 -2.46
CA GLY A 601 1.86 -39.16 -2.51
C GLY A 601 2.44 -37.95 -1.82
N TYR A 602 1.77 -36.79 -1.91
CA TYR A 602 2.16 -35.59 -1.19
C TYR A 602 2.32 -35.81 0.31
N LYS A 603 1.33 -36.43 0.97
CA LYS A 603 1.37 -36.63 2.44
C LYS A 603 2.56 -37.46 2.90
N VAL A 604 2.94 -38.44 2.12
CA VAL A 604 4.07 -39.34 2.43
C VAL A 604 5.40 -38.65 2.13
N ALA A 605 5.50 -38.05 0.95
CA ALA A 605 6.70 -37.40 0.49
C ALA A 605 7.07 -36.16 1.36
N ALA A 606 6.09 -35.34 1.75
CA ALA A 606 6.33 -34.16 2.55
C ALA A 606 6.85 -34.50 3.95
N LYS A 607 6.38 -35.59 4.59
CA LYS A 607 6.95 -36.08 5.85
C LYS A 607 8.40 -36.55 5.66
N ALA A 608 8.68 -37.28 4.58
CA ALA A 608 10.02 -37.76 4.26
C ALA A 608 10.97 -36.59 3.91
N ALA A 609 10.46 -35.51 3.35
CA ALA A 609 11.17 -34.28 3.03
C ALA A 609 11.40 -33.37 4.25
N LYS A 610 11.23 -33.87 5.47
CA LYS A 610 11.46 -33.14 6.74
C LYS A 610 10.61 -31.87 6.82
N ALA A 611 9.30 -32.04 6.90
CA ALA A 611 8.37 -30.95 7.12
C ALA A 611 8.61 -30.25 8.45
N VAL A 612 8.49 -28.93 8.49
CA VAL A 612 8.64 -28.05 9.65
C VAL A 612 7.45 -27.09 9.74
N ILE A 613 7.17 -26.60 10.94
CA ILE A 613 6.21 -25.51 11.17
C ILE A 613 6.91 -24.17 10.96
N LEU A 614 6.28 -23.27 10.26
CA LEU A 614 6.69 -21.89 10.12
C LEU A 614 5.80 -20.97 10.94
N GLU A 615 6.41 -19.99 11.60
CA GLU A 615 5.72 -18.93 12.32
C GLU A 615 5.99 -17.56 11.66
N PRO A 616 5.02 -16.62 11.69
CA PRO A 616 5.23 -15.28 11.17
C PRO A 616 6.14 -14.48 12.10
N ILE A 617 7.16 -13.90 11.53
CA ILE A 617 8.11 -13.00 12.19
C ILE A 617 7.72 -11.56 11.85
N MET A 618 7.61 -10.75 12.89
CA MET A 618 7.29 -9.33 12.79
C MET A 618 8.58 -8.53 12.94
N LYS A 619 8.71 -7.49 12.13
CA LYS A 619 9.67 -6.42 12.36
C LYS A 619 9.02 -5.41 13.28
N ILE A 620 9.65 -5.07 14.39
CA ILE A 620 9.18 -4.06 15.33
C ILE A 620 10.20 -2.96 15.49
N ASP A 621 9.71 -1.72 15.47
CA ASP A 621 10.48 -0.53 15.77
C ASP A 621 9.85 0.13 17.01
N VAL A 622 10.65 0.33 18.05
CA VAL A 622 10.22 0.91 19.32
C VAL A 622 10.95 2.22 19.54
N VAL A 623 10.23 3.32 19.57
CA VAL A 623 10.76 4.65 19.93
C VAL A 623 10.58 4.84 21.44
N THR A 624 11.67 5.10 22.15
CA THR A 624 11.66 5.16 23.62
C THR A 624 12.67 6.17 24.14
N PRO A 625 12.41 6.79 25.32
CA PRO A 625 13.47 7.50 26.05
C PRO A 625 14.62 6.54 26.40
N GLU A 626 15.84 7.05 26.39
CA GLU A 626 17.06 6.28 26.68
C GLU A 626 16.99 5.51 28.01
N ILE A 627 16.38 6.10 29.03
CA ILE A 627 16.22 5.49 30.35
C ILE A 627 15.42 4.18 30.34
N ASN A 628 14.50 4.00 29.40
CA ASN A 628 13.65 2.83 29.30
C ASN A 628 14.17 1.79 28.26
N MET A 629 15.22 2.12 27.50
CA MET A 629 15.74 1.27 26.43
C MET A 629 16.15 -0.12 26.92
N GLY A 630 16.82 -0.19 28.07
CA GLY A 630 17.29 -1.46 28.64
C GLY A 630 16.15 -2.42 28.98
N ASP A 631 15.08 -1.92 29.58
CA ASP A 631 13.89 -2.71 29.95
C ASP A 631 13.14 -3.21 28.70
N ILE A 632 13.05 -2.37 27.66
CA ILE A 632 12.41 -2.71 26.39
C ILE A 632 13.22 -3.77 25.65
N VAL A 633 14.54 -3.62 25.54
CA VAL A 633 15.42 -4.65 24.94
C VAL A 633 15.32 -5.95 25.71
N GLY A 634 15.29 -5.90 27.04
CA GLY A 634 15.12 -7.07 27.91
C GLY A 634 13.78 -7.78 27.68
N ASP A 635 12.69 -7.02 27.50
CA ASP A 635 11.37 -7.59 27.20
C ASP A 635 11.30 -8.20 25.80
N LEU A 636 11.83 -7.52 24.78
CA LEU A 636 11.89 -8.05 23.41
C LEU A 636 12.69 -9.36 23.35
N ASN A 637 13.84 -9.43 24.03
CA ASN A 637 14.63 -10.66 24.10
C ASN A 637 13.86 -11.79 24.81
N ARG A 638 13.11 -11.49 25.87
CA ARG A 638 12.24 -12.47 26.56
C ARG A 638 11.15 -13.02 25.63
N ARG A 639 10.68 -12.21 24.70
CA ARG A 639 9.71 -12.56 23.65
C ARG A 639 10.35 -13.24 22.43
N ARG A 640 11.51 -13.83 22.59
CA ARG A 640 12.29 -14.44 21.48
C ARG A 640 12.68 -13.45 20.39
N GLY A 641 12.64 -12.16 20.67
CA GLY A 641 13.02 -11.12 19.73
C GLY A 641 14.53 -11.06 19.53
N GLN A 642 14.92 -10.71 18.33
CA GLN A 642 16.33 -10.44 17.96
C GLN A 642 16.46 -8.97 17.63
N VAL A 643 17.18 -8.22 18.47
CA VAL A 643 17.46 -6.80 18.21
C VAL A 643 18.41 -6.69 17.03
N THR A 644 17.99 -6.02 15.98
CA THR A 644 18.74 -5.87 14.73
C THR A 644 19.51 -4.56 14.64
N ALA A 645 18.99 -3.49 15.24
CA ALA A 645 19.63 -2.19 15.30
C ALA A 645 19.14 -1.36 16.50
N MET A 646 19.96 -0.41 16.90
CA MET A 646 19.61 0.62 17.87
C MET A 646 20.08 1.95 17.31
N ASP A 647 19.15 2.85 17.00
CA ASP A 647 19.44 4.13 16.39
C ASP A 647 19.19 5.27 17.38
N ASP A 648 19.99 6.32 17.27
CA ASP A 648 19.79 7.55 18.02
C ASP A 648 18.81 8.46 17.27
N ARG A 649 17.87 8.98 18.00
CA ARG A 649 16.92 9.99 17.49
C ARG A 649 16.92 11.17 18.43
N ALA A 650 16.64 12.38 17.95
CA ALA A 650 16.63 13.60 18.75
C ALA A 650 15.84 13.44 20.07
N GLY A 651 16.53 13.19 21.19
CA GLY A 651 15.96 12.98 22.53
C GLY A 651 15.34 11.59 22.79
N ALA A 652 15.46 10.63 21.86
CA ALA A 652 14.93 9.27 21.99
C ALA A 652 15.88 8.23 21.39
N LYS A 653 15.63 6.95 21.69
CA LYS A 653 16.28 5.80 21.04
C LYS A 653 15.25 5.02 20.23
N VAL A 654 15.67 4.48 19.11
CA VAL A 654 14.85 3.56 18.31
C VAL A 654 15.46 2.17 18.41
N VAL A 655 14.71 1.23 18.99
CA VAL A 655 15.09 -0.18 19.06
C VAL A 655 14.39 -0.91 17.93
N LYS A 656 15.15 -1.46 16.99
CA LYS A 656 14.64 -2.28 15.88
C LYS A 656 14.89 -3.75 16.19
N ALA A 657 13.87 -4.58 16.07
CA ALA A 657 13.95 -6.00 16.33
C ALA A 657 13.05 -6.82 15.40
N THR A 658 13.38 -8.10 15.27
CA THR A 658 12.47 -9.10 14.70
C THR A 658 11.97 -9.99 15.83
N VAL A 659 10.64 -10.24 15.87
CA VAL A 659 10.00 -11.00 16.94
C VAL A 659 8.90 -11.91 16.37
N PRO A 660 8.68 -13.12 16.91
CA PRO A 660 7.56 -13.94 16.52
C PRO A 660 6.23 -13.31 16.93
N LEU A 661 5.24 -13.30 16.05
CA LEU A 661 3.92 -12.71 16.32
C LEU A 661 3.25 -13.33 17.55
N SER A 662 3.43 -14.64 17.76
CA SER A 662 2.87 -15.35 18.92
C SER A 662 3.26 -14.75 20.27
N GLU A 663 4.40 -14.08 20.36
CA GLU A 663 4.93 -13.47 21.59
C GLU A 663 4.48 -11.99 21.74
N MET A 664 3.80 -11.44 20.74
CA MET A 664 3.51 -10.00 20.66
C MET A 664 2.10 -9.63 21.08
N PHE A 665 1.23 -10.58 21.33
CA PHE A 665 -0.12 -10.30 21.84
C PHE A 665 -0.05 -9.53 23.17
N GLY A 666 -0.80 -8.41 23.26
CA GLY A 666 -0.79 -7.53 24.41
C GLY A 666 0.51 -6.73 24.63
N TYR A 667 1.46 -6.73 23.69
CA TYR A 667 2.73 -6.02 23.82
C TYR A 667 2.57 -4.53 24.06
N VAL A 668 1.61 -3.87 23.42
CA VAL A 668 1.36 -2.43 23.57
C VAL A 668 1.08 -2.06 25.03
N THR A 669 0.34 -2.92 25.76
CA THR A 669 0.07 -2.72 27.19
C THR A 669 1.35 -2.87 28.03
N THR A 670 2.17 -3.88 27.73
CA THR A 670 3.47 -4.08 28.37
C THR A 670 4.40 -2.89 28.12
N LEU A 671 4.49 -2.45 26.87
CA LEU A 671 5.31 -1.30 26.45
C LEU A 671 4.92 -0.02 27.19
N ARG A 672 3.62 0.25 27.30
CA ARG A 672 3.09 1.40 28.08
C ARG A 672 3.50 1.32 29.56
N THR A 673 3.46 0.13 30.14
CA THR A 673 3.88 -0.09 31.55
C THR A 673 5.37 0.15 31.72
N LEU A 674 6.23 -0.43 30.87
CA LEU A 674 7.68 -0.30 30.93
C LEU A 674 8.16 1.13 30.68
N SER A 675 7.47 1.88 29.87
CA SER A 675 7.86 3.25 29.48
C SER A 675 7.07 4.35 30.18
N SER A 676 6.14 4.01 31.08
CA SER A 676 5.18 4.96 31.67
C SER A 676 4.41 5.76 30.59
N GLY A 677 4.05 5.08 29.48
CA GLY A 677 3.33 5.65 28.35
C GLY A 677 4.19 6.50 27.40
N ARG A 678 5.51 6.57 27.59
CA ARG A 678 6.42 7.43 26.80
C ARG A 678 7.02 6.76 25.58
N ALA A 679 6.91 5.44 25.44
CA ALA A 679 7.35 4.71 24.26
C ALA A 679 6.19 4.44 23.30
N THR A 680 6.51 4.47 22.03
CA THR A 680 5.61 4.07 20.94
C THR A 680 6.24 2.92 20.15
N SER A 681 5.44 2.09 19.52
CA SER A 681 5.92 1.03 18.67
C SER A 681 5.13 0.95 17.37
N SER A 682 5.82 0.55 16.30
CA SER A 682 5.18 0.08 15.08
C SER A 682 5.65 -1.35 14.80
N MET A 683 4.77 -2.19 14.29
CA MET A 683 5.06 -3.60 14.02
C MET A 683 4.49 -3.96 12.65
N GLU A 684 5.34 -4.54 11.79
CA GLU A 684 4.95 -4.98 10.46
C GLU A 684 5.37 -6.45 10.21
N PHE A 685 4.62 -7.16 9.36
CA PHE A 685 5.01 -8.49 8.94
C PHE A 685 6.32 -8.44 8.15
N SER A 686 7.25 -9.32 8.48
CA SER A 686 8.54 -9.44 7.80
C SER A 686 8.59 -10.69 6.91
N HIS A 687 8.55 -11.87 7.50
CA HIS A 687 8.66 -13.16 6.80
C HIS A 687 8.18 -14.31 7.70
N TYR A 688 8.08 -15.48 7.12
CA TYR A 688 7.89 -16.73 7.85
C TYR A 688 9.24 -17.39 8.14
N GLU A 689 9.43 -17.91 9.37
CA GLU A 689 10.63 -18.61 9.79
C GLU A 689 10.27 -19.92 10.51
N ALA A 690 11.17 -20.91 10.45
CA ALA A 690 10.95 -22.19 11.12
C ALA A 690 10.91 -22.03 12.64
N THR A 691 9.83 -22.54 13.26
CA THR A 691 9.68 -22.52 14.73
C THR A 691 10.71 -23.42 15.41
N PRO A 692 11.20 -23.05 16.61
CA PRO A 692 11.96 -23.94 17.47
C PRO A 692 11.18 -25.25 17.76
N THR A 693 11.88 -26.37 17.88
CA THR A 693 11.29 -27.71 18.00
C THR A 693 10.25 -27.82 19.13
N ASN A 694 10.55 -27.26 20.29
CA ASN A 694 9.64 -27.25 21.44
C ASN A 694 8.33 -26.52 21.16
N ILE A 695 8.40 -25.36 20.48
CA ILE A 695 7.21 -24.58 20.09
C ILE A 695 6.42 -25.32 19.00
N ALA A 696 7.15 -25.89 18.01
CA ALA A 696 6.50 -26.67 16.96
C ALA A 696 5.69 -27.85 17.53
N GLU A 697 6.22 -28.57 18.53
CA GLU A 697 5.52 -29.67 19.21
C GLU A 697 4.24 -29.19 19.92
N GLU A 698 4.30 -28.05 20.63
CA GLU A 698 3.13 -27.44 21.26
C GLU A 698 2.06 -27.02 20.23
N VAL A 699 2.49 -26.38 19.14
CA VAL A 699 1.59 -25.95 18.06
C VAL A 699 0.92 -27.17 17.39
N ILE A 700 1.69 -28.22 17.09
CA ILE A 700 1.17 -29.46 16.51
C ILE A 700 0.20 -30.15 17.48
N ALA A 701 0.49 -30.18 18.77
CA ALA A 701 -0.39 -30.77 19.78
C ALA A 701 -1.72 -30.00 19.86
N LYS A 702 -1.67 -28.68 19.89
CA LYS A 702 -2.87 -27.82 19.89
C LYS A 702 -3.73 -27.97 18.62
N ALA A 703 -3.09 -28.11 17.46
CA ALA A 703 -3.80 -28.26 16.18
C ALA A 703 -4.46 -29.65 16.01
N LYS A 704 -3.97 -30.66 16.74
CA LYS A 704 -4.54 -32.02 16.69
C LYS A 704 -5.62 -32.30 17.76
N GLY A 705 -5.84 -31.36 18.67
CA GLY A 705 -6.84 -31.45 19.75
C GLY A 705 -6.27 -32.14 20.93
#